data_2d08389580f6d65af304f6d29957052f
#
_entry.id   2d08389580f6d65af304f6d29957052f
#
_cell.length_a   1.000
_cell.length_b   1.000
_cell.length_c   1.000
_cell.angle_alpha   90.00
_cell.angle_beta   90.00
_cell.angle_gamma   90.00
#
_symmetry.space_group_name_H-M   'P 1'
#
loop_
_entity.id
_entity.type
_entity.pdbx_description
1 polymer ?
#
loop_
_entity_poly.entity_id
_entity_poly.type
_entity_poly.pdbx_seq_one_letter_code
_entity_poly.pdbx_strand_id
1 'polypeptide(L)'
;MNASVHCSFVPVSLAFLFFDFLSPKHGSSFRSMSGLNPPQQDAVDTLRGPLLVLAGAGTGKTRVVTFRIAKLIREGIKPDRILAVTFTNKAANEMQERIGELLGRNLKSKPQVSTFHSLCVKILRRHIRHLGYPAKFTICDRGDQESLARRVLRDIRVSGDTLRPGDLLAKISGWKSRCLRPPDALAVSDNDKDHLAAIAYRRYQASLKAAGGVDFDDLLLLTEDLFESCGEVREQEASLFDHLLVDEYQDTNGSQYRIVKGLAEGHRNLCVVGDDDQSIYGWRGAEVEHILRFARDWPDAKVVRLEDNYRSSGSIIEMANRLIVFNSKRHDKVLRASRGMGQKPQILQFPNETQEAAEVVAMIRRRLQDPAVEPRDIAILFRTNEQPRAFESELRKAKLPYVLIGGMSFFDRKEVRDTLAYLRLVDSDDDEVSLLRVINSPPRGVGQKAVERLIAKAVDEGVPAWHLVREPRRLPELPPAARKGLAHLLATIEEARRQAENGALSEMAMWLLDQVGYRQEIERLYPDANERDTRWDTVEQLINALAAHERDAKAASLTHFLDEVAIGGNDFGDEKEKQISGNAIVLMTLHSAKGLEFPEVFLVGLEEGILPHHRSVAAEGEAIDEERRLCYVGITRAQERLTLTLPLSRMKWGRPRDTIPSRFLFEIMGKAEHAAKYAKRAKNQITGRPWKKARKKG
;
A
#
# COMPACT_ATOMS: atom_id res chain seq x y z
N MET A 1 -16.74 -53.84 58.16
CA MET A 1 -16.44 -54.92 57.19
C MET A 1 -16.11 -54.28 55.87
N ASN A 2 -14.85 -54.44 55.50
CA ASN A 2 -14.22 -53.87 54.29
C ASN A 2 -14.74 -54.55 53.00
N ALA A 3 -14.87 -53.78 51.94
CA ALA A 3 -14.68 -54.26 50.57
C ALA A 3 -14.28 -53.07 49.68
N SER A 4 -13.00 -52.97 49.44
CA SER A 4 -12.35 -52.13 48.48
C SER A 4 -12.56 -52.70 47.06
N VAL A 5 -13.00 -51.88 46.11
CA VAL A 5 -13.00 -52.21 44.68
C VAL A 5 -11.89 -51.39 44.02
N HIS A 6 -10.87 -52.11 43.59
CA HIS A 6 -9.78 -51.59 42.73
C HIS A 6 -10.31 -51.34 41.31
N CYS A 7 -10.16 -50.15 40.82
CA CYS A 7 -10.32 -49.80 39.39
C CYS A 7 -8.95 -49.62 38.78
N SER A 8 -8.58 -50.55 37.89
CA SER A 8 -7.27 -50.55 37.20
C SER A 8 -7.26 -49.57 36.05
N PHE A 9 -6.44 -48.55 36.10
CA PHE A 9 -6.11 -47.72 34.96
C PHE A 9 -5.08 -48.45 34.06
N VAL A 10 -5.39 -48.58 32.80
CA VAL A 10 -4.45 -49.00 31.75
C VAL A 10 -3.86 -47.76 31.12
N PRO A 11 -2.55 -47.53 31.11
CA PRO A 11 -1.94 -46.42 30.39
C PRO A 11 -1.74 -46.80 28.92
N VAL A 12 -2.30 -46.01 28.02
CA VAL A 12 -1.99 -46.06 26.60
C VAL A 12 -0.61 -45.49 26.37
N SER A 13 0.34 -46.35 26.00
CA SER A 13 1.74 -46.03 25.71
C SER A 13 1.83 -45.35 24.34
N LEU A 14 2.22 -44.07 24.31
CA LEU A 14 2.72 -43.40 23.10
C LEU A 14 4.15 -43.90 22.84
N ALA A 15 4.28 -44.73 21.81
CA ALA A 15 5.59 -45.13 21.31
C ALA A 15 6.24 -43.98 20.54
N PHE A 16 7.16 -43.26 21.18
CA PHE A 16 8.16 -42.42 20.51
C PHE A 16 9.25 -43.32 19.98
N LEU A 17 9.38 -43.43 18.67
CA LEU A 17 10.54 -44.01 18.01
C LEU A 17 11.72 -43.03 18.15
N PHE A 18 12.60 -43.35 19.10
CA PHE A 18 13.98 -42.79 19.13
C PHE A 18 14.79 -43.51 18.08
N PHE A 19 15.24 -42.77 17.06
CA PHE A 19 16.37 -43.18 16.23
C PHE A 19 17.66 -42.59 16.81
N ASP A 20 18.57 -43.45 17.20
CA ASP A 20 19.90 -43.16 17.70
C ASP A 20 20.70 -42.27 16.74
N PHE A 21 21.24 -41.18 17.26
CA PHE A 21 22.24 -40.35 16.60
C PHE A 21 23.64 -40.81 16.96
N LEU A 22 24.33 -41.44 16.01
CA LEU A 22 25.80 -41.50 16.00
C LEU A 22 26.29 -40.22 15.29
N SER A 23 26.96 -39.37 16.05
CA SER A 23 27.65 -38.16 15.55
C SER A 23 28.81 -38.48 14.60
N PRO A 24 29.02 -37.60 13.61
CA PRO A 24 30.32 -36.96 13.50
C PRO A 24 30.24 -35.43 13.52
N LYS A 25 31.26 -34.83 14.08
CA LYS A 25 31.46 -33.43 14.39
C LYS A 25 31.54 -32.56 13.12
N HIS A 26 31.00 -31.34 13.23
CA HIS A 26 31.17 -30.16 12.35
C HIS A 26 30.44 -30.18 11.01
N GLY A 27 29.26 -29.55 11.04
CA GLY A 27 28.51 -29.08 9.91
C GLY A 27 27.24 -28.40 10.41
N SER A 28 27.12 -27.13 10.23
CA SER A 28 25.88 -26.35 10.53
C SER A 28 24.68 -27.05 9.89
N SER A 29 23.76 -27.59 10.69
CA SER A 29 22.58 -28.29 10.21
C SER A 29 21.59 -27.28 9.61
N PHE A 30 21.73 -26.99 8.31
CA PHE A 30 20.70 -26.32 7.55
C PHE A 30 19.50 -27.26 7.42
N ARG A 31 18.30 -26.78 7.82
CA ARG A 31 17.05 -27.49 7.53
C ARG A 31 16.96 -27.81 6.04
N SER A 32 16.61 -29.05 5.71
CA SER A 32 16.40 -29.50 4.33
C SER A 32 15.38 -28.60 3.60
N MET A 33 15.64 -28.23 2.34
CA MET A 33 14.71 -27.54 1.46
C MET A 33 13.58 -28.46 0.95
N SER A 34 13.18 -29.48 1.73
CA SER A 34 12.13 -30.42 1.38
C SER A 34 10.76 -29.71 1.40
N GLY A 35 9.94 -29.98 0.40
CA GLY A 35 8.56 -29.54 0.31
C GLY A 35 8.24 -28.54 -0.80
N LEU A 36 9.14 -28.28 -1.75
CA LEU A 36 8.82 -27.61 -3.01
C LEU A 36 8.29 -28.62 -4.02
N ASN A 37 7.30 -28.23 -4.83
CA ASN A 37 6.89 -29.01 -5.98
C ASN A 37 7.90 -28.85 -7.14
N PRO A 38 7.85 -29.68 -8.20
CA PRO A 38 8.83 -29.62 -9.27
C PRO A 38 8.97 -28.24 -9.96
N PRO A 39 7.88 -27.50 -10.31
CA PRO A 39 8.00 -26.14 -10.86
C PRO A 39 8.62 -25.15 -9.87
N GLN A 40 8.26 -25.22 -8.59
CA GLN A 40 8.87 -24.35 -7.57
C GLN A 40 10.36 -24.64 -7.42
N GLN A 41 10.74 -25.94 -7.42
CA GLN A 41 12.15 -26.35 -7.36
C GLN A 41 12.93 -25.86 -8.59
N ASP A 42 12.36 -26.00 -9.78
CA ASP A 42 12.95 -25.51 -11.03
C ASP A 42 13.21 -23.99 -11.00
N ALA A 43 12.26 -23.21 -10.48
CA ALA A 43 12.42 -21.77 -10.30
C ALA A 43 13.52 -21.43 -9.27
N VAL A 44 13.63 -22.20 -8.18
CA VAL A 44 14.65 -22.00 -7.14
C VAL A 44 16.04 -22.38 -7.64
N ASP A 45 16.17 -23.42 -8.44
CA ASP A 45 17.45 -23.93 -8.94
C ASP A 45 18.00 -23.15 -10.16
N THR A 46 17.16 -22.34 -10.82
CA THR A 46 17.57 -21.47 -11.94
C THR A 46 18.30 -20.23 -11.42
N LEU A 47 19.59 -20.32 -11.12
CA LEU A 47 20.33 -19.27 -10.39
C LEU A 47 20.83 -18.11 -11.28
N ARG A 48 21.06 -18.33 -12.58
CA ARG A 48 21.62 -17.33 -13.48
C ARG A 48 20.66 -16.98 -14.62
N GLY A 49 20.85 -15.79 -15.17
CA GLY A 49 20.06 -15.24 -16.26
C GLY A 49 18.68 -14.74 -15.83
N PRO A 50 17.93 -14.13 -16.76
CA PRO A 50 16.59 -13.65 -16.50
C PRO A 50 15.60 -14.80 -16.27
N LEU A 51 14.77 -14.70 -15.23
CA LEU A 51 13.77 -15.70 -14.87
C LEU A 51 12.43 -15.01 -14.62
N LEU A 52 11.39 -15.46 -15.32
CA LEU A 52 10.01 -15.11 -15.03
C LEU A 52 9.31 -16.29 -14.36
N VAL A 53 8.80 -16.06 -13.15
CA VAL A 53 7.95 -17.00 -12.43
C VAL A 53 6.50 -16.52 -12.50
N LEU A 54 5.72 -17.11 -13.39
CA LEU A 54 4.28 -16.88 -13.51
C LEU A 54 3.58 -17.71 -12.45
N ALA A 55 3.15 -17.08 -11.38
CA ALA A 55 2.68 -17.76 -10.18
C ALA A 55 1.26 -17.29 -9.82
N GLY A 56 0.27 -18.13 -10.08
CA GLY A 56 -1.12 -17.82 -9.77
C GLY A 56 -1.41 -17.61 -8.28
N ALA A 57 -2.65 -17.28 -7.95
CA ALA A 57 -3.07 -17.11 -6.57
C ALA A 57 -2.78 -18.39 -5.75
N GLY A 58 -2.25 -18.25 -4.52
CA GLY A 58 -2.04 -19.35 -3.59
C GLY A 58 -1.03 -20.43 -4.03
N THR A 59 -0.16 -20.16 -5.03
CA THR A 59 0.83 -21.13 -5.55
C THR A 59 2.21 -21.02 -4.88
N GLY A 60 2.36 -20.16 -3.88
CA GLY A 60 3.61 -20.04 -3.11
C GLY A 60 4.64 -19.09 -3.70
N LYS A 61 4.24 -17.98 -4.34
CA LYS A 61 5.13 -16.91 -4.88
C LYS A 61 6.27 -16.56 -3.92
N THR A 62 5.93 -16.05 -2.76
CA THR A 62 6.90 -15.59 -1.73
C THR A 62 7.80 -16.73 -1.24
N ARG A 63 7.28 -17.98 -1.22
CA ARG A 63 8.07 -19.15 -0.88
C ARG A 63 9.18 -19.38 -1.89
N VAL A 64 8.90 -19.30 -3.18
CA VAL A 64 9.92 -19.43 -4.24
C VAL A 64 10.99 -18.35 -4.11
N VAL A 65 10.60 -17.08 -3.90
CA VAL A 65 11.54 -15.96 -3.72
C VAL A 65 12.47 -16.21 -2.53
N THR A 66 11.92 -16.55 -1.36
CA THR A 66 12.71 -16.76 -0.13
C THR A 66 13.63 -17.97 -0.22
N PHE A 67 13.15 -19.10 -0.79
CA PHE A 67 13.97 -20.30 -1.01
C PHE A 67 15.09 -20.05 -2.05
N ARG A 68 14.80 -19.28 -3.11
CA ARG A 68 15.80 -18.88 -4.10
C ARG A 68 16.91 -18.03 -3.47
N ILE A 69 16.56 -17.03 -2.66
CA ILE A 69 17.55 -16.23 -1.93
C ILE A 69 18.40 -17.12 -1.01
N ALA A 70 17.76 -18.02 -0.27
CA ALA A 70 18.47 -18.96 0.58
C ALA A 70 19.40 -19.89 -0.22
N LYS A 71 18.98 -20.34 -1.41
CA LYS A 71 19.80 -21.14 -2.31
C LYS A 71 20.99 -20.36 -2.84
N LEU A 72 20.81 -19.12 -3.30
CA LEU A 72 21.90 -18.24 -3.77
C LEU A 72 22.99 -18.09 -2.69
N ILE A 73 22.59 -17.85 -1.44
CA ILE A 73 23.52 -17.69 -0.32
C ILE A 73 24.26 -19.00 -0.02
N ARG A 74 23.60 -20.16 -0.11
CA ARG A 74 24.23 -21.49 0.06
C ARG A 74 25.22 -21.81 -1.05
N GLU A 75 24.99 -21.33 -2.27
CA GLU A 75 25.90 -21.47 -3.40
C GLU A 75 27.07 -20.45 -3.37
N GLY A 76 27.19 -19.68 -2.27
CA GLY A 76 28.33 -18.81 -2.01
C GLY A 76 28.16 -17.35 -2.43
N ILE A 77 26.99 -16.94 -2.91
CA ILE A 77 26.70 -15.52 -3.15
C ILE A 77 26.63 -14.79 -1.82
N LYS A 78 27.37 -13.69 -1.70
CA LYS A 78 27.32 -12.87 -0.48
C LYS A 78 25.94 -12.29 -0.29
N PRO A 79 25.34 -12.34 0.92
CA PRO A 79 23.98 -11.84 1.14
C PRO A 79 23.79 -10.39 0.75
N ASP A 80 24.74 -9.50 1.04
CA ASP A 80 24.71 -8.07 0.71
C ASP A 80 24.77 -7.77 -0.81
N ARG A 81 25.10 -8.79 -1.64
CA ARG A 81 25.06 -8.72 -3.10
C ARG A 81 23.72 -9.14 -3.71
N ILE A 82 22.70 -9.41 -2.86
CA ILE A 82 21.37 -9.81 -3.29
C ILE A 82 20.38 -8.71 -2.92
N LEU A 83 19.66 -8.17 -3.93
CA LEU A 83 18.57 -7.23 -3.75
C LEU A 83 17.23 -7.92 -4.03
N ALA A 84 16.31 -7.86 -3.09
CA ALA A 84 14.92 -8.27 -3.28
C ALA A 84 14.00 -7.06 -3.08
N VAL A 85 13.12 -6.82 -4.04
CA VAL A 85 12.20 -5.69 -4.03
C VAL A 85 10.76 -6.18 -4.05
N THR A 86 9.93 -5.61 -3.19
CA THR A 86 8.49 -5.87 -3.10
C THR A 86 7.70 -4.57 -3.01
N PHE A 87 6.36 -4.64 -2.92
CA PHE A 87 5.51 -3.45 -2.92
C PHE A 87 5.21 -2.90 -1.54
N THR A 88 5.21 -3.74 -0.49
CA THR A 88 4.83 -3.33 0.87
C THR A 88 5.92 -3.63 1.88
N ASN A 89 6.04 -2.79 2.91
CA ASN A 89 6.99 -3.01 4.00
C ASN A 89 6.70 -4.33 4.72
N LYS A 90 5.43 -4.68 4.87
CA LYS A 90 5.03 -5.98 5.42
C LYS A 90 5.63 -7.14 4.62
N ALA A 91 5.44 -7.15 3.30
CA ALA A 91 5.99 -8.22 2.45
C ALA A 91 7.53 -8.27 2.54
N ALA A 92 8.18 -7.11 2.66
CA ALA A 92 9.62 -7.03 2.87
C ALA A 92 10.04 -7.63 4.23
N ASN A 93 9.33 -7.29 5.31
CA ASN A 93 9.60 -7.81 6.65
C ASN A 93 9.36 -9.33 6.74
N GLU A 94 8.19 -9.81 6.25
CA GLU A 94 7.93 -11.26 6.18
C GLU A 94 8.98 -12.02 5.35
N MET A 95 9.42 -11.44 4.25
CA MET A 95 10.45 -12.03 3.41
C MET A 95 11.78 -12.12 4.18
N GLN A 96 12.16 -11.07 4.92
CA GLN A 96 13.37 -11.08 5.77
C GLN A 96 13.28 -12.13 6.88
N GLU A 97 12.14 -12.22 7.57
CA GLU A 97 11.92 -13.21 8.63
C GLU A 97 12.05 -14.64 8.09
N ARG A 98 11.38 -14.97 6.98
CA ARG A 98 11.44 -16.28 6.34
C ARG A 98 12.83 -16.63 5.86
N ILE A 99 13.59 -15.68 5.32
CA ILE A 99 15.00 -15.89 4.96
C ILE A 99 15.84 -16.19 6.21
N GLY A 100 15.62 -15.46 7.30
CA GLY A 100 16.27 -15.69 8.59
C GLY A 100 15.97 -17.07 9.16
N GLU A 101 14.74 -17.58 9.03
CA GLU A 101 14.36 -18.93 9.43
C GLU A 101 15.05 -20.02 8.58
N LEU A 102 15.21 -19.79 7.28
CA LEU A 102 15.83 -20.73 6.35
C LEU A 102 17.36 -20.83 6.50
N LEU A 103 18.01 -19.74 6.89
CA LEU A 103 19.47 -19.62 6.94
C LEU A 103 20.06 -19.58 8.35
N GLY A 104 19.20 -19.43 9.37
CA GLY A 104 19.59 -19.17 10.76
C GLY A 104 19.78 -17.67 11.03
N ARG A 105 19.48 -17.25 12.28
CA ARG A 105 19.47 -15.83 12.67
C ARG A 105 20.86 -15.17 12.75
N ASN A 106 21.94 -15.94 12.61
CA ASN A 106 23.33 -15.48 12.82
C ASN A 106 24.10 -15.17 11.52
N LEU A 107 23.43 -14.71 10.46
CA LEU A 107 24.13 -14.25 9.25
C LEU A 107 24.98 -13.01 9.56
N LYS A 108 26.27 -13.03 9.18
CA LYS A 108 27.18 -11.87 9.31
C LYS A 108 26.74 -10.67 8.48
N SER A 109 26.13 -10.90 7.33
CA SER A 109 25.47 -9.89 6.47
C SER A 109 24.09 -10.41 6.07
N LYS A 110 23.16 -9.49 5.73
CA LYS A 110 21.78 -9.83 5.32
C LYS A 110 21.56 -9.39 3.87
N PRO A 111 20.72 -10.11 3.09
CA PRO A 111 20.29 -9.61 1.80
C PRO A 111 19.51 -8.29 1.98
N GLN A 112 19.63 -7.41 1.00
CA GLN A 112 18.83 -6.20 1.01
C GLN A 112 17.43 -6.54 0.52
N VAL A 113 16.46 -6.50 1.43
CA VAL A 113 15.03 -6.63 1.13
C VAL A 113 14.36 -5.31 1.43
N SER A 114 13.67 -4.72 0.47
CA SER A 114 13.05 -3.40 0.64
C SER A 114 11.87 -3.21 -0.33
N THR A 115 11.07 -2.15 -0.09
CA THR A 115 10.12 -1.69 -1.09
C THR A 115 10.83 -0.87 -2.16
N PHE A 116 10.17 -0.65 -3.33
CA PHE A 116 10.69 0.24 -4.37
C PHE A 116 11.00 1.63 -3.83
N HIS A 117 10.07 2.22 -3.07
CA HIS A 117 10.26 3.57 -2.51
C HIS A 117 11.42 3.62 -1.51
N SER A 118 11.55 2.62 -0.63
CA SER A 118 12.69 2.53 0.30
C SER A 118 14.03 2.40 -0.44
N LEU A 119 14.08 1.66 -1.55
CA LEU A 119 15.26 1.57 -2.40
C LEU A 119 15.58 2.94 -3.02
N CYS A 120 14.58 3.61 -3.61
CA CYS A 120 14.74 4.92 -4.23
C CYS A 120 15.21 5.99 -3.23
N VAL A 121 14.66 5.99 -2.00
CA VAL A 121 15.14 6.90 -0.95
C VAL A 121 16.62 6.69 -0.68
N LYS A 122 17.08 5.43 -0.55
CA LYS A 122 18.50 5.13 -0.32
C LYS A 122 19.38 5.62 -1.47
N ILE A 123 18.96 5.43 -2.73
CA ILE A 123 19.67 5.91 -3.91
C ILE A 123 19.70 7.45 -3.93
N LEU A 124 18.56 8.10 -3.74
CA LEU A 124 18.45 9.57 -3.74
C LEU A 124 19.23 10.20 -2.59
N ARG A 125 19.25 9.63 -1.38
CA ARG A 125 20.08 10.13 -0.27
C ARG A 125 21.58 10.16 -0.61
N ARG A 126 22.04 9.24 -1.48
CA ARG A 126 23.44 9.23 -1.94
C ARG A 126 23.71 10.20 -3.09
N HIS A 127 22.77 10.34 -4.03
CA HIS A 127 23.05 10.88 -5.35
C HIS A 127 22.18 12.06 -5.81
N ILE A 128 21.15 12.47 -5.06
CA ILE A 128 20.16 13.47 -5.51
C ILE A 128 20.77 14.84 -5.86
N ARG A 129 21.98 15.13 -5.34
CA ARG A 129 22.73 16.36 -5.67
C ARG A 129 22.99 16.51 -7.17
N HIS A 130 23.15 15.41 -7.89
CA HIS A 130 23.30 15.43 -9.36
C HIS A 130 22.08 16.00 -10.08
N LEU A 131 20.90 15.98 -9.43
CA LEU A 131 19.67 16.59 -9.94
C LEU A 131 19.44 18.01 -9.42
N GLY A 132 20.41 18.60 -8.68
CA GLY A 132 20.33 19.95 -8.14
C GLY A 132 19.34 20.10 -6.97
N TYR A 133 19.16 19.04 -6.18
CA TYR A 133 18.45 19.06 -4.89
C TYR A 133 19.46 19.14 -3.73
N PRO A 134 19.05 19.63 -2.54
CA PRO A 134 19.87 19.53 -1.35
C PRO A 134 20.10 18.06 -0.94
N ALA A 135 21.22 17.78 -0.30
CA ALA A 135 21.54 16.40 0.14
C ALA A 135 20.51 15.84 1.12
N LYS A 136 20.03 16.69 2.02
CA LYS A 136 18.93 16.39 2.95
C LYS A 136 17.64 16.96 2.36
N PHE A 137 16.92 16.15 1.60
CA PHE A 137 15.59 16.51 1.11
C PHE A 137 14.50 16.01 2.06
N THR A 138 13.35 16.67 2.05
CA THR A 138 12.18 16.29 2.85
C THR A 138 11.18 15.54 2.00
N ILE A 139 10.64 14.43 2.50
CA ILE A 139 9.55 13.70 1.85
C ILE A 139 8.23 14.30 2.34
N CYS A 140 7.53 14.99 1.44
CA CYS A 140 6.29 15.70 1.73
C CYS A 140 5.10 14.74 1.82
N ASP A 141 4.36 14.79 2.91
CA ASP A 141 3.14 14.03 3.07
C ASP A 141 1.96 14.64 2.26
N ARG A 142 0.81 13.95 2.24
CA ARG A 142 -0.37 14.38 1.47
C ARG A 142 -0.87 15.77 1.85
N GLY A 143 -0.81 16.16 3.14
CA GLY A 143 -1.26 17.48 3.55
C GLY A 143 -0.29 18.59 3.24
N ASP A 144 1.00 18.27 3.24
CA ASP A 144 2.04 19.18 2.78
C ASP A 144 1.83 19.47 1.30
N GLN A 145 1.58 18.40 0.50
CA GLN A 145 1.22 18.50 -0.90
C GLN A 145 -0.06 19.34 -1.10
N GLU A 146 -1.12 19.10 -0.33
CA GLU A 146 -2.37 19.87 -0.43
C GLU A 146 -2.18 21.35 -0.08
N SER A 147 -1.36 21.64 0.92
CA SER A 147 -1.01 23.02 1.31
C SER A 147 -0.25 23.72 0.19
N LEU A 148 0.72 23.03 -0.42
CA LEU A 148 1.47 23.52 -1.57
C LEU A 148 0.54 23.71 -2.80
N ALA A 149 -0.30 22.71 -3.13
CA ALA A 149 -1.23 22.79 -4.24
C ALA A 149 -2.21 23.96 -4.09
N ARG A 150 -2.70 24.22 -2.87
CA ARG A 150 -3.58 25.35 -2.57
C ARG A 150 -2.87 26.70 -2.79
N ARG A 151 -1.58 26.77 -2.49
CA ARG A 151 -0.73 27.96 -2.75
C ARG A 151 -0.56 28.14 -4.24
N VAL A 152 -0.11 27.11 -4.96
CA VAL A 152 0.10 27.15 -6.40
C VAL A 152 -1.15 27.59 -7.18
N LEU A 153 -2.33 27.05 -6.84
CA LEU A 153 -3.60 27.44 -7.47
C LEU A 153 -3.92 28.93 -7.23
N ARG A 154 -3.63 29.45 -6.04
CA ARG A 154 -3.78 30.88 -5.73
C ARG A 154 -2.85 31.74 -6.57
N ASP A 155 -1.58 31.34 -6.69
CA ASP A 155 -0.55 32.10 -7.43
C ASP A 155 -0.87 32.20 -8.93
N ILE A 156 -1.49 31.17 -9.52
CA ILE A 156 -1.97 31.19 -10.90
C ILE A 156 -3.41 31.69 -11.04
N ARG A 157 -4.02 32.21 -9.96
CA ARG A 157 -5.36 32.80 -9.89
C ARG A 157 -6.48 31.84 -10.36
N VAL A 158 -6.34 30.54 -10.09
CA VAL A 158 -7.37 29.54 -10.36
C VAL A 158 -8.26 29.40 -9.13
N SER A 159 -9.58 29.56 -9.31
CA SER A 159 -10.55 29.41 -8.21
C SER A 159 -10.70 27.95 -7.79
N GLY A 160 -11.03 27.71 -6.50
CA GLY A 160 -11.32 26.39 -5.98
C GLY A 160 -12.53 25.70 -6.63
N ASP A 161 -13.43 26.45 -7.25
CA ASP A 161 -14.55 25.91 -8.02
C ASP A 161 -14.12 25.35 -9.37
N THR A 162 -13.07 25.91 -9.97
CA THR A 162 -12.51 25.45 -11.25
C THR A 162 -11.63 24.19 -11.04
N LEU A 163 -10.73 24.23 -10.05
CA LEU A 163 -9.81 23.11 -9.76
C LEU A 163 -9.49 23.06 -8.26
N ARG A 164 -9.95 22.02 -7.58
CA ARG A 164 -9.65 21.83 -6.15
C ARG A 164 -8.22 21.31 -5.95
N PRO A 165 -7.55 21.63 -4.83
CA PRO A 165 -6.20 21.13 -4.53
C PRO A 165 -6.07 19.61 -4.62
N GLY A 166 -7.06 18.87 -4.08
CA GLY A 166 -7.10 17.41 -4.15
C GLY A 166 -7.24 16.88 -5.58
N ASP A 167 -8.04 17.53 -6.44
CA ASP A 167 -8.19 17.17 -7.86
C ASP A 167 -6.90 17.45 -8.64
N LEU A 168 -6.23 18.57 -8.35
CA LEU A 168 -4.93 18.89 -8.92
C LEU A 168 -3.89 17.80 -8.58
N LEU A 169 -3.79 17.45 -7.30
CA LEU A 169 -2.83 16.43 -6.86
C LEU A 169 -3.13 15.05 -7.44
N ALA A 170 -4.42 14.70 -7.58
CA ALA A 170 -4.80 13.45 -8.23
C ALA A 170 -4.34 13.41 -9.71
N LYS A 171 -4.43 14.55 -10.43
CA LYS A 171 -3.93 14.66 -11.79
C LYS A 171 -2.40 14.60 -11.86
N ILE A 172 -1.69 15.32 -10.97
CA ILE A 172 -0.22 15.29 -10.87
C ILE A 172 0.25 13.87 -10.60
N SER A 173 -0.31 13.19 -9.60
CA SER A 173 0.04 11.80 -9.28
C SER A 173 -0.25 10.86 -10.46
N GLY A 174 -1.40 11.04 -11.14
CA GLY A 174 -1.73 10.29 -12.35
C GLY A 174 -0.77 10.53 -13.52
N TRP A 175 -0.20 11.72 -13.67
CA TRP A 175 0.85 11.99 -14.65
C TRP A 175 2.20 11.40 -14.21
N LYS A 176 2.60 11.61 -12.95
CA LYS A 176 3.83 11.05 -12.39
C LYS A 176 3.85 9.51 -12.48
N SER A 177 2.75 8.85 -12.18
CA SER A 177 2.67 7.38 -12.28
C SER A 177 2.80 6.84 -13.71
N ARG A 178 2.44 7.67 -14.71
CA ARG A 178 2.68 7.41 -16.15
C ARG A 178 4.02 7.97 -16.63
N CYS A 179 4.89 8.40 -15.72
CA CYS A 179 6.22 8.95 -16.01
C CYS A 179 6.20 10.25 -16.83
N LEU A 180 5.08 11.00 -16.78
CA LEU A 180 4.96 12.29 -17.47
C LEU A 180 5.50 13.42 -16.59
N ARG A 181 6.50 14.15 -17.10
CA ARG A 181 7.04 15.36 -16.48
C ARG A 181 6.12 16.56 -16.82
N PRO A 182 6.27 17.72 -16.17
CA PRO A 182 5.42 18.87 -16.44
C PRO A 182 5.29 19.28 -17.93
N PRO A 183 6.35 19.25 -18.77
CA PRO A 183 6.22 19.52 -20.20
C PRO A 183 5.35 18.49 -20.92
N ASP A 184 5.51 17.18 -20.59
CA ASP A 184 4.76 16.11 -21.21
C ASP A 184 3.27 16.17 -20.83
N ALA A 185 2.98 16.48 -19.56
CA ALA A 185 1.62 16.65 -19.07
C ALA A 185 0.89 17.77 -19.80
N LEU A 186 1.60 18.85 -20.17
CA LEU A 186 1.04 19.94 -20.97
C LEU A 186 0.73 19.47 -22.40
N ALA A 187 1.61 18.67 -23.01
CA ALA A 187 1.44 18.16 -24.37
C ALA A 187 0.26 17.19 -24.51
N VAL A 188 -0.09 16.43 -23.44
CA VAL A 188 -1.20 15.47 -23.43
C VAL A 188 -2.50 16.03 -22.86
N SER A 189 -2.59 17.34 -22.63
CA SER A 189 -3.76 17.99 -22.05
C SER A 189 -4.86 18.17 -23.10
N ASP A 190 -6.01 17.49 -22.92
CA ASP A 190 -7.10 17.45 -23.91
C ASP A 190 -8.20 18.50 -23.66
N ASN A 191 -8.19 19.18 -22.52
CA ASN A 191 -9.21 20.16 -22.13
C ASN A 191 -8.63 21.26 -21.24
N ASP A 192 -9.37 22.36 -21.07
CA ASP A 192 -8.95 23.54 -20.31
C ASP A 192 -8.56 23.21 -18.85
N LYS A 193 -9.30 22.30 -18.21
CA LYS A 193 -9.01 21.88 -16.83
C LYS A 193 -7.70 21.11 -16.73
N ASP A 194 -7.37 20.28 -17.70
CA ASP A 194 -6.11 19.55 -17.77
C ASP A 194 -4.95 20.48 -18.12
N HIS A 195 -5.19 21.45 -19.00
CA HIS A 195 -4.20 22.46 -19.33
C HIS A 195 -3.82 23.33 -18.11
N LEU A 196 -4.81 23.81 -17.35
CA LEU A 196 -4.59 24.54 -16.11
C LEU A 196 -3.86 23.69 -15.07
N ALA A 197 -4.22 22.41 -14.95
CA ALA A 197 -3.56 21.49 -14.04
C ALA A 197 -2.07 21.23 -14.43
N ALA A 198 -1.77 21.17 -15.74
CA ALA A 198 -0.39 21.00 -16.24
C ALA A 198 0.48 22.25 -15.96
N ILE A 199 -0.10 23.45 -16.13
CA ILE A 199 0.56 24.71 -15.73
C ILE A 199 0.83 24.71 -14.21
N ALA A 200 -0.18 24.29 -13.41
CA ALA A 200 -0.03 24.18 -11.97
C ALA A 200 1.01 23.12 -11.58
N TYR A 201 1.09 21.99 -12.29
CA TYR A 201 2.09 20.95 -12.06
C TYR A 201 3.52 21.49 -12.21
N ARG A 202 3.79 22.25 -13.24
CA ARG A 202 5.13 22.88 -13.43
C ARG A 202 5.50 23.77 -12.23
N ARG A 203 4.57 24.61 -11.75
CA ARG A 203 4.80 25.45 -10.58
C ARG A 203 4.91 24.63 -9.28
N TYR A 204 4.07 23.62 -9.12
CA TYR A 204 4.11 22.71 -7.99
C TYR A 204 5.48 22.06 -7.87
N GLN A 205 5.99 21.49 -8.96
CA GLN A 205 7.29 20.82 -8.97
C GLN A 205 8.45 21.80 -8.71
N ALA A 206 8.40 22.99 -9.29
CA ALA A 206 9.42 24.03 -9.04
C ALA A 206 9.40 24.48 -7.56
N SER A 207 8.23 24.71 -6.99
CA SER A 207 8.09 25.12 -5.59
C SER A 207 8.52 24.01 -4.63
N LEU A 208 8.21 22.75 -4.94
CA LEU A 208 8.61 21.60 -4.15
C LEU A 208 10.15 21.48 -4.12
N LYS A 209 10.78 21.58 -5.30
CA LYS A 209 12.24 21.55 -5.42
C LYS A 209 12.91 22.72 -4.69
N ALA A 210 12.37 23.93 -4.82
CA ALA A 210 12.90 25.12 -4.16
C ALA A 210 12.82 25.01 -2.63
N ALA A 211 11.80 24.31 -2.10
CA ALA A 211 11.66 24.03 -0.67
C ALA A 211 12.49 22.81 -0.20
N GLY A 212 13.36 22.27 -1.05
CA GLY A 212 14.15 21.07 -0.72
C GLY A 212 13.29 19.82 -0.54
N GLY A 213 12.04 19.83 -1.02
CA GLY A 213 11.06 18.77 -0.85
C GLY A 213 10.94 17.86 -2.08
N VAL A 214 10.50 16.64 -1.85
CA VAL A 214 10.04 15.67 -2.85
C VAL A 214 8.72 15.07 -2.38
N ASP A 215 7.81 14.76 -3.27
CA ASP A 215 6.65 13.97 -2.88
C ASP A 215 6.90 12.46 -3.09
N PHE A 216 5.93 11.64 -2.71
CA PHE A 216 6.10 10.20 -2.76
C PHE A 216 6.30 9.66 -4.18
N ASP A 217 5.61 10.26 -5.17
CA ASP A 217 5.75 9.87 -6.58
C ASP A 217 7.11 10.31 -7.15
N ASP A 218 7.67 11.43 -6.66
CA ASP A 218 9.01 11.92 -7.03
C ASP A 218 10.13 10.95 -6.67
N LEU A 219 9.97 10.13 -5.63
CA LEU A 219 10.99 9.16 -5.25
C LEU A 219 11.33 8.22 -6.42
N LEU A 220 10.33 7.78 -7.15
CA LEU A 220 10.49 6.93 -8.33
C LEU A 220 10.98 7.73 -9.53
N LEU A 221 10.31 8.87 -9.84
CA LEU A 221 10.65 9.69 -11.00
C LEU A 221 12.06 10.25 -10.94
N LEU A 222 12.48 10.79 -9.80
CA LEU A 222 13.82 11.35 -9.65
C LEU A 222 14.90 10.27 -9.66
N THR A 223 14.61 9.05 -9.20
CA THR A 223 15.55 7.93 -9.34
C THR A 223 15.71 7.54 -10.81
N GLU A 224 14.62 7.54 -11.57
CA GLU A 224 14.63 7.31 -13.00
C GLU A 224 15.43 8.42 -13.73
N ASP A 225 15.11 9.71 -13.46
CA ASP A 225 15.82 10.85 -14.02
C ASP A 225 17.32 10.80 -13.71
N LEU A 226 17.68 10.36 -12.51
CA LEU A 226 19.06 10.19 -12.08
C LEU A 226 19.79 9.11 -12.90
N PHE A 227 19.14 7.98 -13.14
CA PHE A 227 19.71 6.88 -13.93
C PHE A 227 19.79 7.20 -15.43
N GLU A 228 18.87 8.02 -15.94
CA GLU A 228 18.90 8.50 -17.33
C GLU A 228 19.98 9.56 -17.55
N SER A 229 20.10 10.53 -16.62
CA SER A 229 21.02 11.64 -16.76
C SER A 229 22.46 11.33 -16.32
N CYS A 230 22.66 10.36 -15.42
CA CYS A 230 23.96 10.04 -14.81
C CYS A 230 24.25 8.54 -14.93
N GLY A 231 24.74 8.10 -16.09
CA GLY A 231 25.08 6.67 -16.35
C GLY A 231 26.05 6.09 -15.33
N GLU A 232 27.04 6.86 -14.87
CA GLU A 232 27.99 6.44 -13.83
C GLU A 232 27.31 6.08 -12.52
N VAL A 233 26.30 6.87 -12.09
CA VAL A 233 25.52 6.60 -10.88
C VAL A 233 24.71 5.30 -11.05
N ARG A 234 24.08 5.11 -12.22
CA ARG A 234 23.35 3.88 -12.52
C ARG A 234 24.27 2.65 -12.46
N GLU A 235 25.46 2.70 -13.07
CA GLU A 235 26.43 1.62 -13.06
C GLU A 235 26.99 1.37 -11.64
N GLN A 236 27.23 2.41 -10.86
CA GLN A 236 27.63 2.30 -9.47
C GLN A 236 26.58 1.58 -8.63
N GLU A 237 25.29 1.97 -8.72
CA GLU A 237 24.20 1.34 -7.98
C GLU A 237 23.93 -0.09 -8.46
N ALA A 238 23.99 -0.37 -9.76
CA ALA A 238 23.88 -1.71 -10.33
C ALA A 238 25.01 -2.63 -9.85
N SER A 239 26.23 -2.12 -9.74
CA SER A 239 27.40 -2.87 -9.29
C SER A 239 27.35 -3.32 -7.83
N LEU A 240 26.44 -2.76 -7.02
CA LEU A 240 26.24 -3.18 -5.64
C LEU A 240 25.64 -4.59 -5.52
N PHE A 241 24.98 -5.09 -6.58
CA PHE A 241 24.22 -6.32 -6.53
C PHE A 241 24.66 -7.28 -7.65
N ASP A 242 24.64 -8.57 -7.38
CA ASP A 242 24.86 -9.65 -8.36
C ASP A 242 23.53 -10.28 -8.78
N HIS A 243 22.50 -10.19 -7.92
CA HIS A 243 21.18 -10.75 -8.16
C HIS A 243 20.09 -9.77 -7.73
N LEU A 244 19.10 -9.61 -8.60
CA LEU A 244 17.90 -8.81 -8.35
C LEU A 244 16.65 -9.71 -8.40
N LEU A 245 15.83 -9.65 -7.36
CA LEU A 245 14.54 -10.33 -7.31
C LEU A 245 13.42 -9.30 -7.14
N VAL A 246 12.32 -9.44 -7.90
CA VAL A 246 11.15 -8.55 -7.80
C VAL A 246 9.91 -9.40 -7.59
N ASP A 247 9.23 -9.19 -6.48
CA ASP A 247 7.93 -9.81 -6.19
C ASP A 247 6.77 -8.92 -6.68
N GLU A 248 5.60 -9.50 -6.94
CA GLU A 248 4.39 -8.82 -7.46
C GLU A 248 4.66 -7.97 -8.72
N TYR A 249 5.51 -8.47 -9.64
CA TYR A 249 6.01 -7.73 -10.80
C TYR A 249 4.90 -7.16 -11.71
N GLN A 250 3.70 -7.75 -11.74
CA GLN A 250 2.54 -7.27 -12.49
C GLN A 250 1.99 -5.91 -12.00
N ASP A 251 2.41 -5.45 -10.81
CA ASP A 251 1.97 -4.17 -10.25
C ASP A 251 2.99 -3.04 -10.47
N THR A 252 4.06 -3.31 -11.23
CA THR A 252 5.08 -2.29 -11.53
C THR A 252 4.54 -1.22 -12.47
N ASN A 253 4.88 0.04 -12.19
CA ASN A 253 4.69 1.16 -13.11
C ASN A 253 5.93 1.38 -13.98
N GLY A 254 5.84 2.31 -14.95
CA GLY A 254 6.91 2.56 -15.90
C GLY A 254 8.25 2.95 -15.27
N SER A 255 8.26 3.79 -14.21
CA SER A 255 9.49 4.17 -13.50
C SER A 255 10.13 2.97 -12.79
N GLN A 256 9.31 2.18 -12.07
CA GLN A 256 9.79 0.97 -11.40
C GLN A 256 10.39 -0.04 -12.38
N TYR A 257 9.72 -0.23 -13.52
CA TYR A 257 10.23 -1.08 -14.60
C TYR A 257 11.60 -0.60 -15.11
N ARG A 258 11.76 0.72 -15.38
CA ARG A 258 13.05 1.27 -15.87
C ARG A 258 14.14 1.21 -14.82
N ILE A 259 13.83 1.44 -13.54
CA ILE A 259 14.77 1.28 -12.43
C ILE A 259 15.25 -0.18 -12.34
N VAL A 260 14.34 -1.16 -12.38
CA VAL A 260 14.69 -2.60 -12.38
C VAL A 260 15.58 -2.94 -13.56
N LYS A 261 15.23 -2.46 -14.76
CA LYS A 261 16.02 -2.67 -15.97
C LYS A 261 17.42 -2.07 -15.82
N GLY A 262 17.53 -0.82 -15.37
CA GLY A 262 18.82 -0.14 -15.18
C GLY A 262 19.74 -0.84 -14.18
N LEU A 263 19.18 -1.44 -13.13
CA LEU A 263 19.95 -2.20 -12.13
C LEU A 263 20.36 -3.60 -12.61
N ALA A 264 19.53 -4.25 -13.45
CA ALA A 264 19.74 -5.64 -13.83
C ALA A 264 20.46 -5.83 -15.18
N GLU A 265 20.49 -4.82 -16.04
CA GLU A 265 20.94 -4.92 -17.43
C GLU A 265 22.39 -5.41 -17.56
N GLY A 266 23.27 -4.99 -16.65
CA GLY A 266 24.68 -5.36 -16.67
C GLY A 266 24.95 -6.82 -16.30
N HIS A 267 24.36 -7.32 -15.23
CA HIS A 267 24.59 -8.69 -14.72
C HIS A 267 23.54 -9.71 -15.20
N ARG A 268 22.37 -9.28 -15.67
CA ARG A 268 21.25 -10.07 -16.21
C ARG A 268 20.66 -11.13 -15.25
N ASN A 269 21.08 -11.19 -14.00
CA ASN A 269 20.54 -12.11 -12.99
C ASN A 269 19.29 -11.49 -12.34
N LEU A 270 18.21 -11.41 -13.12
CA LEU A 270 16.92 -10.85 -12.74
C LEU A 270 15.89 -11.97 -12.59
N CYS A 271 15.31 -12.10 -11.41
CA CYS A 271 14.18 -12.98 -11.17
C CYS A 271 12.93 -12.13 -10.85
N VAL A 272 11.92 -12.19 -11.70
CA VAL A 272 10.64 -11.56 -11.45
C VAL A 272 9.58 -12.60 -11.15
N VAL A 273 8.75 -12.35 -10.15
CA VAL A 273 7.65 -13.21 -9.73
C VAL A 273 6.36 -12.40 -9.77
N GLY A 274 5.30 -12.97 -10.35
CA GLY A 274 4.04 -12.24 -10.45
C GLY A 274 2.89 -13.07 -10.99
N ASP A 275 1.71 -12.45 -10.95
CA ASP A 275 0.46 -12.98 -11.48
C ASP A 275 -0.28 -11.88 -12.25
N ASP A 276 -0.24 -11.95 -13.58
CA ASP A 276 -0.96 -11.01 -14.45
C ASP A 276 -2.47 -10.98 -14.19
N ASP A 277 -3.06 -12.08 -13.69
CA ASP A 277 -4.46 -12.15 -13.28
C ASP A 277 -4.74 -11.42 -11.95
N GLN A 278 -3.72 -10.96 -11.23
CA GLN A 278 -3.84 -10.17 -10.01
C GLN A 278 -3.35 -8.72 -10.15
N SER A 279 -3.15 -8.23 -11.38
CA SER A 279 -2.83 -6.82 -11.66
C SER A 279 -4.09 -5.96 -11.48
N ILE A 280 -4.18 -5.25 -10.34
CA ILE A 280 -5.35 -4.46 -9.92
C ILE A 280 -5.01 -3.02 -9.51
N TYR A 281 -3.81 -2.54 -9.83
CA TYR A 281 -3.34 -1.21 -9.50
C TYR A 281 -3.09 -0.33 -10.74
N GLY A 282 -3.80 -0.59 -11.85
CA GLY A 282 -3.75 0.25 -13.06
C GLY A 282 -4.09 1.71 -12.78
N TRP A 283 -5.00 1.98 -11.85
CA TRP A 283 -5.34 3.33 -11.39
C TRP A 283 -4.18 4.05 -10.65
N ARG A 284 -3.14 3.31 -10.21
CA ARG A 284 -1.86 3.82 -9.67
C ARG A 284 -0.73 3.78 -10.71
N GLY A 285 -1.04 3.55 -11.97
CA GLY A 285 -0.07 3.49 -13.06
C GLY A 285 0.63 2.15 -13.21
N ALA A 286 0.16 1.07 -12.56
CA ALA A 286 0.66 -0.27 -12.84
C ALA A 286 0.32 -0.69 -14.27
N GLU A 287 1.28 -1.29 -14.96
CA GLU A 287 1.15 -1.73 -16.34
C GLU A 287 1.36 -3.24 -16.42
N VAL A 288 0.27 -3.99 -16.62
CA VAL A 288 0.34 -5.45 -16.75
C VAL A 288 1.22 -5.90 -17.92
N GLU A 289 1.41 -5.04 -18.89
CA GLU A 289 2.27 -5.25 -20.04
C GLU A 289 3.71 -5.58 -19.67
N HIS A 290 4.22 -5.10 -18.53
CA HIS A 290 5.59 -5.38 -18.07
C HIS A 290 5.82 -6.88 -17.85
N ILE A 291 4.89 -7.59 -17.21
CA ILE A 291 5.00 -9.04 -17.03
C ILE A 291 4.68 -9.79 -18.32
N LEU A 292 3.71 -9.31 -19.12
CA LEU A 292 3.32 -9.96 -20.37
C LEU A 292 4.41 -9.92 -21.42
N ARG A 293 5.22 -8.85 -21.49
CA ARG A 293 6.30 -8.67 -22.47
C ARG A 293 7.70 -9.09 -21.94
N PHE A 294 7.80 -9.61 -20.73
CA PHE A 294 9.09 -9.91 -20.09
C PHE A 294 10.01 -10.76 -20.97
N ALA A 295 9.49 -11.84 -21.59
CA ALA A 295 10.27 -12.70 -22.49
C ALA A 295 10.69 -11.99 -23.80
N ARG A 296 10.01 -10.90 -24.21
CA ARG A 296 10.44 -10.06 -25.32
C ARG A 296 11.57 -9.11 -24.91
N ASP A 297 11.47 -8.54 -23.72
CA ASP A 297 12.47 -7.61 -23.19
C ASP A 297 13.76 -8.34 -22.76
N TRP A 298 13.62 -9.63 -22.40
CA TRP A 298 14.70 -10.55 -22.03
C TRP A 298 14.57 -11.85 -22.83
N PRO A 299 15.09 -11.89 -24.10
CA PRO A 299 14.87 -13.04 -25.01
C PRO A 299 15.42 -14.37 -24.53
N ASP A 300 16.42 -14.37 -23.67
CA ASP A 300 17.00 -15.53 -23.02
C ASP A 300 16.34 -15.92 -21.69
N ALA A 301 15.23 -15.26 -21.37
CA ALA A 301 14.53 -15.52 -20.12
C ALA A 301 13.92 -16.92 -20.05
N LYS A 302 14.17 -17.60 -18.94
CA LYS A 302 13.41 -18.80 -18.60
C LYS A 302 12.07 -18.42 -17.99
N VAL A 303 10.99 -19.10 -18.41
CA VAL A 303 9.64 -18.91 -17.89
C VAL A 303 9.19 -20.17 -17.17
N VAL A 304 8.90 -20.04 -15.87
CA VAL A 304 8.37 -21.13 -15.04
C VAL A 304 6.94 -20.78 -14.62
N ARG A 305 6.00 -21.74 -14.78
CA ARG A 305 4.59 -21.57 -14.37
C ARG A 305 4.31 -22.33 -13.09
N LEU A 306 3.72 -21.62 -12.10
CA LEU A 306 3.23 -22.22 -10.86
C LEU A 306 1.70 -22.22 -10.91
N GLU A 307 1.10 -23.41 -11.09
CA GLU A 307 -0.33 -23.59 -11.27
C GLU A 307 -1.00 -24.34 -10.10
N ASP A 308 -0.22 -25.01 -9.23
CA ASP A 308 -0.75 -25.74 -8.08
C ASP A 308 -1.11 -24.78 -6.95
N ASN A 309 -2.42 -24.64 -6.68
CA ASN A 309 -2.96 -23.79 -5.63
C ASN A 309 -3.09 -24.57 -4.32
N TYR A 310 -2.44 -24.08 -3.26
CA TYR A 310 -2.44 -24.68 -1.92
C TYR A 310 -3.38 -23.97 -0.94
N ARG A 311 -4.01 -22.87 -1.37
CA ARG A 311 -4.85 -22.01 -0.53
C ARG A 311 -6.29 -22.46 -0.51
N SER A 312 -6.93 -22.54 -1.65
CA SER A 312 -8.38 -22.63 -1.81
C SER A 312 -8.85 -24.03 -2.19
N SER A 313 -10.09 -24.35 -1.83
CA SER A 313 -10.77 -25.60 -2.28
C SER A 313 -11.01 -25.60 -3.79
N GLY A 314 -11.15 -26.78 -4.37
CA GLY A 314 -11.27 -26.97 -5.82
C GLY A 314 -12.45 -26.25 -6.43
N SER A 315 -13.61 -26.24 -5.76
CA SER A 315 -14.80 -25.53 -6.26
C SER A 315 -14.61 -24.01 -6.36
N ILE A 316 -13.80 -23.40 -5.46
CA ILE A 316 -13.46 -21.98 -5.53
C ILE A 316 -12.50 -21.73 -6.70
N ILE A 317 -11.50 -22.58 -6.89
CA ILE A 317 -10.54 -22.46 -7.99
C ILE A 317 -11.21 -22.63 -9.35
N GLU A 318 -12.14 -23.59 -9.49
CA GLU A 318 -12.92 -23.73 -10.72
C GLU A 318 -13.71 -22.44 -11.05
N MET A 319 -14.31 -21.82 -10.03
CA MET A 319 -15.03 -20.56 -10.20
C MET A 319 -14.09 -19.44 -10.64
N ALA A 320 -12.92 -19.32 -10.03
CA ALA A 320 -11.91 -18.32 -10.36
C ALA A 320 -11.40 -18.50 -11.81
N ASN A 321 -11.08 -19.74 -12.21
CA ASN A 321 -10.66 -20.06 -13.57
C ASN A 321 -11.72 -19.72 -14.61
N ARG A 322 -13.01 -20.01 -14.34
CA ARG A 322 -14.12 -19.67 -15.25
C ARG A 322 -14.28 -18.17 -15.46
N LEU A 323 -14.02 -17.36 -14.42
CA LEU A 323 -14.09 -15.90 -14.53
C LEU A 323 -12.94 -15.35 -15.36
N ILE A 324 -11.71 -15.73 -15.03
CA ILE A 324 -10.52 -15.01 -15.53
C ILE A 324 -10.21 -15.29 -17.01
N VAL A 325 -10.72 -16.38 -17.56
CA VAL A 325 -10.54 -16.74 -18.99
C VAL A 325 -11.11 -15.70 -19.95
N PHE A 326 -12.02 -14.85 -19.50
CA PHE A 326 -12.62 -13.78 -20.31
C PHE A 326 -11.69 -12.56 -20.49
N ASN A 327 -10.56 -12.49 -19.78
CA ASN A 327 -9.56 -11.46 -20.00
C ASN A 327 -8.76 -11.75 -21.26
N SER A 328 -8.61 -10.74 -22.13
CA SER A 328 -7.92 -10.87 -23.41
C SER A 328 -6.40 -10.83 -23.28
N LYS A 329 -5.89 -10.00 -22.36
CA LYS A 329 -4.46 -9.82 -22.11
C LYS A 329 -4.06 -10.59 -20.84
N ARG A 330 -3.61 -11.84 -21.04
CA ARG A 330 -3.11 -12.70 -19.97
C ARG A 330 -2.19 -13.79 -20.50
N HIS A 331 -1.30 -14.28 -19.62
CA HIS A 331 -0.58 -15.52 -19.89
C HIS A 331 -1.51 -16.73 -19.77
N ASP A 332 -1.29 -17.71 -20.63
CA ASP A 332 -2.05 -18.96 -20.54
C ASP A 332 -1.57 -19.77 -19.33
N LYS A 333 -2.46 -19.85 -18.33
CA LYS A 333 -2.28 -20.62 -17.09
C LYS A 333 -3.63 -21.00 -16.50
N VAL A 334 -3.69 -22.17 -15.85
CA VAL A 334 -4.89 -22.71 -15.21
C VAL A 334 -4.55 -23.19 -13.82
N LEU A 335 -5.18 -22.61 -12.80
CA LEU A 335 -4.97 -23.04 -11.42
C LEU A 335 -5.53 -24.43 -11.17
N ARG A 336 -4.78 -25.28 -10.47
CA ARG A 336 -5.13 -26.63 -10.02
C ARG A 336 -5.15 -26.67 -8.50
N ALA A 337 -6.27 -27.02 -7.90
CA ALA A 337 -6.34 -27.09 -6.46
C ALA A 337 -5.58 -28.32 -5.93
N SER A 338 -4.68 -28.11 -4.98
CA SER A 338 -4.04 -29.17 -4.20
C SER A 338 -4.90 -29.62 -3.02
N ARG A 339 -5.95 -28.85 -2.67
CA ARG A 339 -6.97 -29.20 -1.67
C ARG A 339 -8.16 -29.87 -2.36
N GLY A 340 -8.91 -30.68 -1.63
CA GLY A 340 -10.13 -31.31 -2.16
C GLY A 340 -11.16 -30.31 -2.69
N MET A 341 -12.22 -30.79 -3.35
CA MET A 341 -13.25 -29.94 -3.98
C MET A 341 -13.92 -28.96 -3.02
N GLY A 342 -14.10 -29.33 -1.75
CA GLY A 342 -14.72 -28.48 -0.75
C GLY A 342 -16.18 -28.15 -1.04
N GLN A 343 -16.74 -27.16 -0.34
CA GLN A 343 -18.10 -26.71 -0.57
C GLN A 343 -18.18 -25.87 -1.87
N LYS A 344 -19.30 -26.05 -2.59
CA LYS A 344 -19.59 -25.20 -3.75
C LYS A 344 -19.87 -23.79 -3.30
N PRO A 345 -19.26 -22.76 -3.94
CA PRO A 345 -19.59 -21.36 -3.70
C PRO A 345 -21.08 -21.10 -3.90
N GLN A 346 -21.65 -20.24 -3.06
CA GLN A 346 -23.06 -19.85 -3.12
C GLN A 346 -23.21 -18.50 -3.84
N ILE A 347 -24.27 -18.34 -4.63
CA ILE A 347 -24.68 -17.07 -5.23
C ILE A 347 -26.08 -16.77 -4.74
N LEU A 348 -26.25 -15.70 -3.96
CA LEU A 348 -27.50 -15.35 -3.29
C LEU A 348 -28.01 -13.99 -3.77
N GLN A 349 -29.33 -13.90 -3.99
CA GLN A 349 -30.02 -12.66 -4.37
C GLN A 349 -30.90 -12.20 -3.22
N PHE A 350 -30.88 -10.90 -2.95
CA PHE A 350 -31.69 -10.28 -1.91
C PHE A 350 -32.54 -9.14 -2.50
N PRO A 351 -33.73 -8.85 -1.93
CA PRO A 351 -34.60 -7.79 -2.46
C PRO A 351 -33.94 -6.39 -2.47
N ASN A 352 -33.14 -6.09 -1.45
CA ASN A 352 -32.41 -4.80 -1.33
C ASN A 352 -31.14 -4.94 -0.49
N GLU A 353 -30.34 -3.87 -0.44
CA GLU A 353 -29.05 -3.83 0.28
C GLU A 353 -29.19 -4.00 1.81
N THR A 354 -30.30 -3.59 2.39
CA THR A 354 -30.54 -3.76 3.84
C THR A 354 -30.79 -5.25 4.17
N GLN A 355 -31.59 -5.93 3.34
CA GLN A 355 -31.83 -7.35 3.50
C GLN A 355 -30.58 -8.18 3.13
N GLU A 356 -29.79 -7.75 2.15
CA GLU A 356 -28.48 -8.34 1.86
C GLU A 356 -27.61 -8.33 3.13
N ALA A 357 -27.47 -7.17 3.77
CA ALA A 357 -26.67 -7.04 4.99
C ALA A 357 -27.21 -7.85 6.16
N ALA A 358 -28.53 -7.83 6.38
CA ALA A 358 -29.18 -8.55 7.47
C ALA A 358 -29.00 -10.08 7.32
N GLU A 359 -29.21 -10.62 6.11
CA GLU A 359 -29.07 -12.06 5.86
C GLU A 359 -27.60 -12.53 5.90
N VAL A 360 -26.66 -11.76 5.36
CA VAL A 360 -25.22 -12.06 5.48
C VAL A 360 -24.82 -12.10 6.96
N VAL A 361 -25.22 -11.13 7.77
CA VAL A 361 -24.92 -11.13 9.21
C VAL A 361 -25.62 -12.29 9.93
N ALA A 362 -26.83 -12.65 9.54
CA ALA A 362 -27.51 -13.84 10.09
C ALA A 362 -26.78 -15.13 9.72
N MET A 363 -26.24 -15.25 8.50
CA MET A 363 -25.40 -16.38 8.10
C MET A 363 -24.11 -16.44 8.93
N ILE A 364 -23.43 -15.32 9.11
CA ILE A 364 -22.22 -15.21 9.94
C ILE A 364 -22.54 -15.64 11.38
N ARG A 365 -23.63 -15.16 11.97
CA ARG A 365 -24.03 -15.55 13.31
C ARG A 365 -24.27 -17.05 13.44
N ARG A 366 -24.87 -17.69 12.43
CA ARG A 366 -25.03 -19.16 12.40
C ARG A 366 -23.70 -19.88 12.31
N ARG A 367 -22.75 -19.36 11.54
CA ARG A 367 -21.40 -19.93 11.42
C ARG A 367 -20.62 -19.86 12.73
N LEU A 368 -20.75 -18.78 13.46
CA LEU A 368 -20.10 -18.57 14.77
C LEU A 368 -20.72 -19.41 15.90
N GLN A 369 -21.78 -20.19 15.63
CA GLN A 369 -22.27 -21.23 16.55
C GLN A 369 -21.37 -22.47 16.56
N ASP A 370 -20.58 -22.68 15.52
CA ASP A 370 -19.55 -23.71 15.44
C ASP A 370 -18.32 -23.22 16.25
N PRO A 371 -17.93 -23.91 17.36
CA PRO A 371 -16.79 -23.49 18.19
C PRO A 371 -15.44 -23.47 17.44
N ALA A 372 -15.35 -24.14 16.30
CA ALA A 372 -14.15 -24.15 15.47
C ALA A 372 -14.00 -22.91 14.58
N VAL A 373 -15.01 -22.03 14.55
CA VAL A 373 -15.03 -20.82 13.70
C VAL A 373 -14.92 -19.57 14.56
N GLU A 374 -13.89 -18.80 14.33
CA GLU A 374 -13.67 -17.52 15.01
C GLU A 374 -14.10 -16.34 14.15
N PRO A 375 -14.50 -15.20 14.74
CA PRO A 375 -14.81 -13.98 13.98
C PRO A 375 -13.74 -13.56 12.97
N ARG A 376 -12.46 -13.70 13.31
CA ARG A 376 -11.33 -13.38 12.42
C ARG A 376 -11.20 -14.27 11.18
N ASP A 377 -11.88 -15.43 11.15
CA ASP A 377 -11.90 -16.34 10.01
C ASP A 377 -12.82 -15.87 8.88
N ILE A 378 -13.61 -14.82 9.16
CA ILE A 378 -14.67 -14.34 8.27
C ILE A 378 -14.36 -12.94 7.75
N ALA A 379 -14.40 -12.78 6.43
CA ALA A 379 -14.26 -11.48 5.77
C ALA A 379 -15.48 -11.12 4.92
N ILE A 380 -15.91 -9.85 4.98
CA ILE A 380 -16.88 -9.23 4.07
C ILE A 380 -16.11 -8.31 3.13
N LEU A 381 -16.03 -8.69 1.86
CA LEU A 381 -15.30 -7.96 0.82
C LEU A 381 -16.26 -7.17 -0.06
N PHE A 382 -15.95 -5.91 -0.30
CA PHE A 382 -16.77 -5.01 -1.11
C PHE A 382 -15.90 -4.14 -2.05
N ARG A 383 -16.56 -3.53 -3.05
CA ARG A 383 -15.87 -2.73 -4.07
C ARG A 383 -15.71 -1.27 -3.68
N THR A 384 -16.69 -0.67 -3.02
CA THR A 384 -16.73 0.77 -2.70
C THR A 384 -16.90 1.01 -1.20
N ASN A 385 -16.34 2.13 -0.70
CA ASN A 385 -16.40 2.51 0.72
C ASN A 385 -17.81 2.92 1.21
N GLU A 386 -18.81 2.96 0.34
CA GLU A 386 -20.19 3.21 0.71
C GLU A 386 -20.94 1.95 1.16
N GLN A 387 -20.49 0.77 0.68
CA GLN A 387 -21.16 -0.51 0.92
C GLN A 387 -21.13 -0.98 2.38
N PRO A 388 -20.02 -0.83 3.16
CA PRO A 388 -19.92 -1.42 4.49
C PRO A 388 -20.94 -0.87 5.49
N ARG A 389 -21.49 0.34 5.31
CA ARG A 389 -22.38 1.00 6.27
C ARG A 389 -23.59 0.14 6.68
N ALA A 390 -24.20 -0.56 5.71
CA ALA A 390 -25.34 -1.44 6.00
C ALA A 390 -24.90 -2.65 6.86
N PHE A 391 -23.76 -3.25 6.51
CA PHE A 391 -23.19 -4.39 7.26
C PHE A 391 -22.76 -3.98 8.68
N GLU A 392 -22.11 -2.84 8.85
CA GLU A 392 -21.74 -2.30 10.16
C GLU A 392 -22.97 -2.12 11.07
N SER A 393 -24.07 -1.58 10.51
CA SER A 393 -25.33 -1.41 11.24
C SER A 393 -25.87 -2.74 11.74
N GLU A 394 -25.91 -3.78 10.88
CA GLU A 394 -26.43 -5.10 11.23
C GLU A 394 -25.50 -5.87 12.18
N LEU A 395 -24.16 -5.75 12.01
CA LEU A 395 -23.19 -6.33 12.94
C LEU A 395 -23.31 -5.75 14.35
N ARG A 396 -23.49 -4.41 14.46
CA ARG A 396 -23.75 -3.73 15.75
C ARG A 396 -25.04 -4.23 16.40
N LYS A 397 -26.14 -4.33 15.63
CA LYS A 397 -27.42 -4.90 16.13
C LYS A 397 -27.26 -6.33 16.63
N ALA A 398 -26.47 -7.14 15.91
CA ALA A 398 -26.17 -8.51 16.28
C ALA A 398 -25.14 -8.65 17.41
N LYS A 399 -24.51 -7.55 17.87
CA LYS A 399 -23.43 -7.48 18.87
C LYS A 399 -22.22 -8.35 18.47
N LEU A 400 -21.91 -8.44 17.18
CA LEU A 400 -20.77 -9.16 16.67
C LEU A 400 -19.57 -8.21 16.55
N PRO A 401 -18.36 -8.64 16.99
CA PRO A 401 -17.16 -7.84 16.86
C PRO A 401 -16.77 -7.74 15.38
N TYR A 402 -16.46 -6.54 14.92
CA TYR A 402 -15.99 -6.31 13.55
C TYR A 402 -14.92 -5.21 13.50
N VAL A 403 -14.12 -5.23 12.44
CA VAL A 403 -13.14 -4.20 12.11
C VAL A 403 -13.31 -3.79 10.65
N LEU A 404 -13.36 -2.47 10.41
CA LEU A 404 -13.39 -1.89 9.06
C LEU A 404 -11.98 -1.47 8.68
N ILE A 405 -11.40 -2.14 7.68
CA ILE A 405 -10.07 -1.84 7.17
C ILE A 405 -10.17 -0.78 6.06
N GLY A 406 -9.37 0.30 6.19
CA GLY A 406 -9.35 1.41 5.22
C GLY A 406 -9.96 2.71 5.77
N GLY A 407 -10.06 2.85 7.09
CA GLY A 407 -10.30 4.14 7.77
C GLY A 407 -9.12 5.12 7.61
N MET A 408 -9.21 6.30 8.26
CA MET A 408 -8.12 7.28 8.25
C MET A 408 -6.86 6.67 8.86
N SER A 409 -5.74 6.70 8.12
CA SER A 409 -4.46 6.19 8.60
C SER A 409 -4.01 6.91 9.88
N PHE A 410 -3.26 6.21 10.73
CA PHE A 410 -2.61 6.78 11.90
C PHE A 410 -1.77 8.02 11.52
N PHE A 411 -1.01 7.91 10.43
CA PHE A 411 -0.13 8.99 9.96
C PHE A 411 -0.86 10.15 9.28
N ASP A 412 -2.13 9.99 8.91
CA ASP A 412 -2.97 11.08 8.37
C ASP A 412 -3.63 11.94 9.46
N ARG A 413 -3.57 11.51 10.71
CA ARG A 413 -4.12 12.25 11.85
C ARG A 413 -3.37 13.55 12.05
N LYS A 414 -4.12 14.62 12.32
CA LYS A 414 -3.56 15.97 12.47
C LYS A 414 -2.43 16.03 13.50
N GLU A 415 -2.67 15.45 14.67
CA GLU A 415 -1.73 15.44 15.80
C GLU A 415 -0.43 14.70 15.48
N VAL A 416 -0.49 13.63 14.70
CA VAL A 416 0.70 12.88 14.24
C VAL A 416 1.50 13.72 13.24
N ARG A 417 0.80 14.31 12.26
CA ARG A 417 1.44 15.13 11.23
C ARG A 417 2.08 16.40 11.78
N ASP A 418 1.43 17.05 12.76
CA ASP A 418 1.99 18.22 13.42
C ASP A 418 3.24 17.84 14.21
N THR A 419 3.20 16.72 14.95
CA THR A 419 4.38 16.21 15.69
C THR A 419 5.52 15.86 14.73
N LEU A 420 5.25 15.17 13.63
CA LEU A 420 6.26 14.87 12.61
C LEU A 420 6.86 16.13 11.99
N ALA A 421 6.06 17.18 11.75
CA ALA A 421 6.55 18.44 11.24
C ALA A 421 7.52 19.13 12.23
N TYR A 422 7.24 19.08 13.53
CA TYR A 422 8.20 19.54 14.54
C TYR A 422 9.50 18.75 14.51
N LEU A 423 9.42 17.41 14.45
CA LEU A 423 10.61 16.56 14.37
C LEU A 423 11.43 16.80 13.10
N ARG A 424 10.78 17.04 11.95
CA ARG A 424 11.46 17.40 10.69
C ARG A 424 12.21 18.72 10.79
N LEU A 425 11.66 19.72 11.49
CA LEU A 425 12.37 20.97 11.75
C LEU A 425 13.59 20.80 12.65
N VAL A 426 13.58 19.81 13.55
CA VAL A 426 14.78 19.45 14.32
C VAL A 426 15.83 18.81 13.41
N ASP A 427 15.42 17.95 12.47
CA ASP A 427 16.33 17.25 11.57
C ASP A 427 16.91 18.14 10.45
N SER A 428 16.13 19.10 9.92
CA SER A 428 16.52 19.92 8.76
C SER A 428 16.13 21.39 8.91
N ASP A 429 17.08 22.28 8.54
CA ASP A 429 16.87 23.72 8.49
C ASP A 429 16.13 24.19 7.23
N ASP A 430 16.11 23.37 6.21
CA ASP A 430 15.58 23.75 4.89
C ASP A 430 14.15 23.28 4.68
N ASP A 431 13.50 22.64 5.70
CA ASP A 431 12.13 22.15 5.58
C ASP A 431 11.10 23.26 5.78
N GLU A 432 10.89 24.04 4.71
CA GLU A 432 9.88 25.10 4.67
C GLU A 432 8.45 24.56 4.81
N VAL A 433 8.19 23.34 4.32
CA VAL A 433 6.86 22.71 4.39
C VAL A 433 6.47 22.48 5.86
N SER A 434 7.38 21.87 6.63
CA SER A 434 7.17 21.63 8.06
C SER A 434 7.11 22.94 8.86
N LEU A 435 7.94 23.94 8.52
CA LEU A 435 7.85 25.26 9.14
C LEU A 435 6.47 25.86 8.97
N LEU A 436 5.96 25.93 7.75
CA LEU A 436 4.67 26.53 7.44
C LEU A 436 3.50 25.78 8.07
N ARG A 437 3.64 24.48 8.31
CA ARG A 437 2.66 23.69 9.02
C ARG A 437 2.56 24.06 10.50
N VAL A 438 3.68 24.21 11.19
CA VAL A 438 3.71 24.41 12.63
C VAL A 438 3.90 25.87 13.06
N ILE A 439 4.18 26.78 12.14
CA ILE A 439 4.52 28.18 12.42
C ILE A 439 3.52 28.89 13.34
N ASN A 440 2.25 28.49 13.27
CA ASN A 440 1.16 29.00 14.11
C ASN A 440 0.25 27.89 14.68
N SER A 441 0.77 26.70 14.85
CA SER A 441 0.10 25.56 15.46
C SER A 441 1.00 24.91 16.53
N PRO A 442 0.86 25.26 17.82
CA PRO A 442 -0.10 26.18 18.49
C PRO A 442 0.02 27.66 18.06
N PRO A 443 -1.04 28.47 18.30
CA PRO A 443 -1.03 29.89 17.93
C PRO A 443 0.11 30.68 18.61
N ARG A 444 0.91 31.39 17.79
CA ARG A 444 2.06 32.19 18.25
C ARG A 444 2.00 33.65 17.81
N GLY A 445 0.82 34.12 17.41
CA GLY A 445 0.66 35.50 16.87
C GLY A 445 1.16 35.65 15.43
N VAL A 446 1.51 34.57 14.75
CA VAL A 446 1.95 34.55 13.35
C VAL A 446 0.71 34.33 12.45
N GLY A 447 -0.05 35.39 12.23
CA GLY A 447 -1.25 35.33 11.37
C GLY A 447 -0.88 35.15 9.90
N GLN A 448 -1.89 34.83 9.08
CA GLN A 448 -1.72 34.51 7.65
C GLN A 448 -0.96 35.61 6.88
N LYS A 449 -1.25 36.89 7.13
CA LYS A 449 -0.53 38.02 6.50
C LYS A 449 0.95 38.06 6.87
N ALA A 450 1.32 37.65 8.08
CA ALA A 450 2.71 37.57 8.50
C ALA A 450 3.43 36.43 7.79
N VAL A 451 2.78 35.27 7.62
CA VAL A 451 3.30 34.15 6.84
C VAL A 451 3.49 34.54 5.38
N GLU A 452 2.52 35.20 4.76
CA GLU A 452 2.61 35.68 3.36
C GLU A 452 3.78 36.63 3.15
N ARG A 453 4.02 37.55 4.08
CA ARG A 453 5.17 38.47 4.03
C ARG A 453 6.50 37.74 4.20
N LEU A 454 6.57 36.79 5.14
CA LEU A 454 7.75 35.97 5.34
C LEU A 454 8.12 35.20 4.07
N ILE A 455 7.12 34.54 3.44
CA ILE A 455 7.34 33.78 2.21
C ILE A 455 7.73 34.69 1.06
N ALA A 456 7.03 35.82 0.85
CA ALA A 456 7.35 36.75 -0.22
C ALA A 456 8.81 37.23 -0.12
N LYS A 457 9.26 37.56 1.08
CA LYS A 457 10.64 37.99 1.31
C LYS A 457 11.66 36.86 1.12
N ALA A 458 11.33 35.61 1.53
CA ALA A 458 12.16 34.43 1.29
C ALA A 458 12.36 34.18 -0.22
N VAL A 459 11.28 34.35 -1.01
CA VAL A 459 11.32 34.23 -2.47
C VAL A 459 12.15 35.36 -3.10
N ASP A 460 11.95 36.60 -2.66
CA ASP A 460 12.68 37.77 -3.17
C ASP A 460 14.20 37.69 -2.91
N GLU A 461 14.59 37.15 -1.78
CA GLU A 461 15.99 37.00 -1.38
C GLU A 461 16.59 35.64 -1.81
N GLY A 462 15.79 34.71 -2.34
CA GLY A 462 16.25 33.39 -2.79
C GLY A 462 16.76 32.49 -1.67
N VAL A 463 16.22 32.65 -0.43
CA VAL A 463 16.60 31.87 0.75
C VAL A 463 15.40 31.16 1.35
N PRO A 464 15.58 30.00 2.03
CA PRO A 464 14.52 29.38 2.79
C PRO A 464 13.93 30.31 3.86
N ALA A 465 12.62 30.23 4.09
CA ALA A 465 11.95 31.09 5.08
C ALA A 465 12.52 30.93 6.50
N TRP A 466 13.04 29.74 6.85
CA TRP A 466 13.71 29.50 8.13
C TRP A 466 14.94 30.34 8.36
N HIS A 467 15.72 30.64 7.30
CA HIS A 467 16.90 31.50 7.39
C HIS A 467 16.52 32.96 7.77
N LEU A 468 15.37 33.43 7.28
CA LEU A 468 14.86 34.75 7.69
C LEU A 468 14.34 34.74 9.13
N VAL A 469 13.78 33.64 9.62
CA VAL A 469 13.33 33.48 11.02
C VAL A 469 14.54 33.56 11.97
N ARG A 470 15.72 33.07 11.58
CA ARG A 470 16.98 33.19 12.35
C ARG A 470 17.47 34.60 12.47
N GLU A 471 17.12 35.47 11.51
CA GLU A 471 17.53 36.86 11.50
C GLU A 471 16.32 37.81 11.64
N PRO A 472 15.67 37.90 12.82
CA PRO A 472 14.43 38.68 12.99
C PRO A 472 14.57 40.16 12.61
N ARG A 473 15.81 40.70 12.57
CA ARG A 473 16.09 42.06 12.12
C ARG A 473 15.80 42.28 10.63
N ARG A 474 15.82 41.22 9.83
CA ARG A 474 15.47 41.24 8.40
C ARG A 474 13.96 41.24 8.15
N LEU A 475 13.14 41.09 9.20
CA LEU A 475 11.70 41.05 9.15
C LEU A 475 11.02 42.23 9.92
N PRO A 476 11.42 43.51 9.65
CA PRO A 476 10.88 44.65 10.39
C PRO A 476 9.35 44.83 10.21
N GLU A 477 8.81 44.41 9.06
CA GLU A 477 7.40 44.52 8.73
C GLU A 477 6.50 43.49 9.44
N LEU A 478 7.05 42.54 10.16
CA LEU A 478 6.26 41.61 10.96
C LEU A 478 5.82 42.26 12.28
N PRO A 479 4.57 41.97 12.72
CA PRO A 479 4.11 42.43 14.02
C PRO A 479 5.03 41.99 15.16
N PRO A 480 5.20 42.79 16.23
CA PRO A 480 6.04 42.41 17.37
C PRO A 480 5.69 41.06 18.00
N ALA A 481 4.40 40.72 18.09
CA ALA A 481 3.93 39.42 18.58
C ALA A 481 4.41 38.29 17.68
N ALA A 482 4.34 38.43 16.35
CA ALA A 482 4.81 37.42 15.40
C ALA A 482 6.32 37.22 15.50
N ARG A 483 7.11 38.32 15.60
CA ARG A 483 8.58 38.23 15.78
C ARG A 483 8.94 37.52 17.09
N LYS A 484 8.25 37.80 18.19
CA LYS A 484 8.45 37.13 19.48
C LYS A 484 8.10 35.63 19.39
N GLY A 485 6.99 35.30 18.74
CA GLY A 485 6.56 33.91 18.54
C GLY A 485 7.53 33.10 17.69
N LEU A 486 8.04 33.70 16.60
CA LEU A 486 9.05 33.08 15.74
C LEU A 486 10.40 32.90 16.45
N ALA A 487 10.84 33.89 17.24
CA ALA A 487 12.06 33.80 18.03
C ALA A 487 11.98 32.70 19.10
N HIS A 488 10.82 32.53 19.72
CA HIS A 488 10.58 31.45 20.68
C HIS A 488 10.60 30.08 19.99
N LEU A 489 9.92 29.95 18.86
CA LEU A 489 9.92 28.70 18.06
C LEU A 489 11.35 28.34 17.65
N LEU A 490 12.13 29.30 17.14
CA LEU A 490 13.53 29.11 16.77
C LEU A 490 14.36 28.58 17.94
N ALA A 491 14.32 29.29 19.09
CA ALA A 491 15.07 28.88 20.27
C ALA A 491 14.70 27.46 20.75
N THR A 492 13.40 27.11 20.68
CA THR A 492 12.93 25.78 21.06
C THR A 492 13.44 24.69 20.10
N ILE A 493 13.42 24.94 18.79
CA ILE A 493 13.93 23.97 17.80
C ILE A 493 15.46 23.81 17.93
N GLU A 494 16.21 24.89 18.12
CA GLU A 494 17.66 24.84 18.30
C GLU A 494 18.07 24.09 19.58
N GLU A 495 17.28 24.24 20.66
CA GLU A 495 17.49 23.45 21.87
C GLU A 495 17.17 21.97 21.65
N ALA A 496 16.07 21.66 20.95
CA ALA A 496 15.71 20.29 20.59
C ALA A 496 16.82 19.61 19.77
N ARG A 497 17.48 20.32 18.84
CA ARG A 497 18.63 19.82 18.07
C ARG A 497 19.80 19.44 18.98
N ARG A 498 20.15 20.31 19.93
CA ARG A 498 21.22 20.02 20.89
C ARG A 498 20.90 18.76 21.72
N GLN A 499 19.64 18.59 22.12
CA GLN A 499 19.21 17.40 22.85
C GLN A 499 19.25 16.15 21.95
N ALA A 500 18.86 16.26 20.69
CA ALA A 500 18.91 15.14 19.73
C ALA A 500 20.33 14.63 19.46
N GLU A 501 21.34 15.50 19.57
CA GLU A 501 22.76 15.12 19.42
C GLU A 501 23.32 14.37 20.62
N ASN A 502 22.78 14.59 21.81
CA ASN A 502 23.38 14.14 23.07
C ASN A 502 22.47 13.23 23.93
N GLY A 503 21.24 13.01 23.52
CA GLY A 503 20.24 12.31 24.33
C GLY A 503 19.34 11.37 23.52
N ALA A 504 18.35 10.82 24.23
CA ALA A 504 17.32 10.00 23.63
C ALA A 504 16.36 10.85 22.78
N LEU A 505 16.13 10.44 21.51
CA LEU A 505 15.25 11.15 20.58
C LEU A 505 13.80 11.23 21.08
N SER A 506 13.34 10.17 21.75
CA SER A 506 12.00 10.11 22.34
C SER A 506 11.82 11.10 23.50
N GLU A 507 12.84 11.28 24.35
CA GLU A 507 12.82 12.26 25.45
C GLU A 507 12.86 13.69 24.90
N MET A 508 13.71 13.96 23.91
CA MET A 508 13.75 15.23 23.16
C MET A 508 12.39 15.56 22.55
N ALA A 509 11.74 14.60 21.90
CA ALA A 509 10.43 14.80 21.25
C ALA A 509 9.32 15.15 22.27
N MET A 510 9.29 14.47 23.41
CA MET A 510 8.34 14.80 24.49
C MET A 510 8.61 16.20 25.05
N TRP A 511 9.86 16.52 25.34
CA TRP A 511 10.28 17.86 25.80
C TRP A 511 9.86 18.93 24.79
N LEU A 512 10.11 18.72 23.48
CA LEU A 512 9.75 19.65 22.42
C LEU A 512 8.24 19.93 22.38
N LEU A 513 7.41 18.89 22.43
CA LEU A 513 5.95 19.02 22.42
C LEU A 513 5.41 19.74 23.66
N ASP A 514 6.05 19.56 24.82
CA ASP A 514 5.73 20.30 26.04
C ASP A 514 6.10 21.77 25.89
N GLN A 515 7.32 22.08 25.44
CA GLN A 515 7.80 23.48 25.28
C GLN A 515 6.97 24.28 24.26
N VAL A 516 6.51 23.64 23.18
CA VAL A 516 5.64 24.32 22.20
C VAL A 516 4.18 24.42 22.68
N GLY A 517 3.82 23.72 23.75
CA GLY A 517 2.45 23.75 24.31
C GLY A 517 1.46 22.93 23.47
N TYR A 518 1.89 21.80 22.89
CA TYR A 518 1.04 21.05 21.95
C TYR A 518 -0.15 20.36 22.64
N ARG A 519 0.00 19.97 23.93
CA ARG A 519 -1.10 19.43 24.71
C ARG A 519 -2.23 20.46 24.91
N GLN A 520 -1.88 21.70 25.20
CA GLN A 520 -2.84 22.81 25.31
C GLN A 520 -3.53 23.12 23.97
N GLU A 521 -2.81 22.90 22.85
CA GLU A 521 -3.41 23.03 21.52
C GLU A 521 -4.48 21.97 21.27
N ILE A 522 -4.25 20.72 21.65
CA ILE A 522 -5.24 19.65 21.60
C ILE A 522 -6.47 20.03 22.47
N GLU A 523 -6.23 20.53 23.68
CA GLU A 523 -7.32 20.98 24.57
C GLU A 523 -8.14 22.13 23.98
N ARG A 524 -7.50 23.04 23.28
CA ARG A 524 -8.14 24.15 22.58
C ARG A 524 -8.97 23.70 21.38
N LEU A 525 -8.48 22.71 20.62
CA LEU A 525 -9.10 22.25 19.37
C LEU A 525 -10.28 21.30 19.61
N TYR A 526 -10.23 20.49 20.66
CA TYR A 526 -11.18 19.42 20.92
C TYR A 526 -11.90 19.66 22.27
N PRO A 527 -13.19 20.05 22.25
CA PRO A 527 -13.94 20.30 23.49
C PRO A 527 -14.22 19.05 24.32
N ASP A 528 -14.39 17.88 23.68
CA ASP A 528 -14.69 16.62 24.36
C ASP A 528 -13.45 16.01 25.03
N ALA A 529 -13.58 15.61 26.31
CA ALA A 529 -12.46 15.10 27.10
C ALA A 529 -11.94 13.76 26.54
N ASN A 530 -12.83 12.82 26.14
CA ASN A 530 -12.43 11.52 25.62
C ASN A 530 -11.73 11.67 24.26
N GLU A 531 -12.16 12.64 23.45
CA GLU A 531 -11.50 12.94 22.19
C GLU A 531 -10.09 13.50 22.42
N ARG A 532 -9.92 14.41 23.39
CA ARG A 532 -8.59 14.93 23.78
C ARG A 532 -7.63 13.82 24.21
N ASP A 533 -8.09 12.93 25.10
CA ASP A 533 -7.30 11.82 25.57
C ASP A 533 -6.91 10.88 24.41
N THR A 534 -7.85 10.55 23.54
CA THR A 534 -7.59 9.74 22.34
C THR A 534 -6.56 10.39 21.39
N ARG A 535 -6.60 11.72 21.23
CA ARG A 535 -5.64 12.47 20.41
C ARG A 535 -4.25 12.47 21.04
N TRP A 536 -4.19 12.67 22.35
CA TRP A 536 -2.92 12.63 23.06
C TRP A 536 -2.32 11.22 23.07
N ASP A 537 -3.10 10.18 23.30
CA ASP A 537 -2.68 8.77 23.18
C ASP A 537 -2.08 8.49 21.81
N THR A 538 -2.62 9.12 20.76
CA THR A 538 -2.09 9.00 19.39
C THR A 538 -0.68 9.62 19.28
N VAL A 539 -0.45 10.77 19.90
CA VAL A 539 0.89 11.40 19.98
C VAL A 539 1.85 10.50 20.74
N GLU A 540 1.43 9.96 21.89
CA GLU A 540 2.25 9.03 22.70
C GLU A 540 2.62 7.76 21.92
N GLN A 541 1.72 7.23 21.09
CA GLN A 541 2.02 6.09 20.21
C GLN A 541 3.14 6.42 19.22
N LEU A 542 3.16 7.64 18.64
CA LEU A 542 4.25 8.07 17.76
C LEU A 542 5.58 8.16 18.50
N ILE A 543 5.57 8.72 19.73
CA ILE A 543 6.77 8.80 20.57
C ILE A 543 7.26 7.40 20.98
N ASN A 544 6.34 6.47 21.26
CA ASN A 544 6.68 5.08 21.55
C ASN A 544 7.32 4.38 20.33
N ALA A 545 6.86 4.69 19.12
CA ALA A 545 7.48 4.20 17.88
C ALA A 545 8.91 4.75 17.72
N LEU A 546 9.13 6.04 18.02
CA LEU A 546 10.46 6.64 18.04
C LEU A 546 11.39 5.96 19.06
N ALA A 547 10.90 5.70 20.28
CA ALA A 547 11.64 4.99 21.31
C ALA A 547 11.95 3.52 20.95
N ALA A 548 11.08 2.87 20.19
CA ALA A 548 11.34 1.54 19.65
C ALA A 548 12.46 1.58 18.60
N HIS A 549 12.39 2.55 17.68
CA HIS A 549 13.44 2.78 16.68
C HIS A 549 14.82 3.01 17.32
N GLU A 550 14.89 3.78 18.42
CA GLU A 550 16.13 3.99 19.19
C GLU A 550 16.73 2.70 19.72
N ARG A 551 15.91 1.77 20.19
CA ARG A 551 16.39 0.49 20.76
C ARG A 551 16.85 -0.51 19.71
N ASP A 552 16.19 -0.52 18.55
CA ASP A 552 16.37 -1.57 17.54
C ASP A 552 17.42 -1.21 16.48
N ALA A 553 17.72 0.07 16.29
CA ALA A 553 18.68 0.54 15.30
C ALA A 553 20.11 0.54 15.85
N LYS A 554 21.07 -0.04 15.08
CA LYS A 554 22.50 0.00 15.40
C LYS A 554 23.10 1.41 15.42
N ALA A 555 22.47 2.35 14.72
CA ALA A 555 22.77 3.77 14.70
C ALA A 555 21.43 4.50 14.51
N ALA A 556 20.73 4.72 15.62
CA ALA A 556 19.46 5.43 15.63
C ALA A 556 19.70 6.90 15.22
N SER A 557 19.03 7.36 14.16
CA SER A 557 19.02 8.77 13.76
C SER A 557 17.61 9.25 13.50
N LEU A 558 17.36 10.52 13.80
CA LEU A 558 16.05 11.13 13.55
C LEU A 558 15.70 11.10 12.06
N THR A 559 16.67 11.35 11.18
CA THR A 559 16.50 11.26 9.72
C THR A 559 15.99 9.89 9.30
N HIS A 560 16.61 8.80 9.81
CA HIS A 560 16.22 7.43 9.46
C HIS A 560 14.80 7.10 9.93
N PHE A 561 14.43 7.52 11.13
CA PHE A 561 13.06 7.37 11.63
C PHE A 561 12.04 8.11 10.75
N LEU A 562 12.34 9.37 10.39
CA LEU A 562 11.46 10.17 9.54
C LEU A 562 11.30 9.58 8.13
N ASP A 563 12.36 9.01 7.56
CA ASP A 563 12.30 8.29 6.29
C ASP A 563 11.46 7.01 6.39
N GLU A 564 11.63 6.22 7.44
CA GLU A 564 10.80 5.03 7.69
C GLU A 564 9.32 5.39 7.83
N VAL A 565 9.00 6.45 8.57
CA VAL A 565 7.63 6.92 8.73
C VAL A 565 7.07 7.43 7.40
N ALA A 566 7.85 8.20 6.62
CA ALA A 566 7.39 8.74 5.33
C ALA A 566 7.07 7.63 4.32
N ILE A 567 7.85 6.55 4.32
CA ILE A 567 7.66 5.39 3.46
C ILE A 567 6.54 4.51 4.02
N GLY A 568 6.55 4.20 5.31
CA GLY A 568 5.59 3.34 5.99
C GLY A 568 4.20 3.97 6.13
N GLY A 569 4.12 5.28 6.31
CA GLY A 569 2.85 6.01 6.43
C GLY A 569 1.96 5.96 5.18
N ASN A 570 2.54 5.66 4.02
CA ASN A 570 1.80 5.42 2.78
C ASN A 570 1.49 3.93 2.55
N ASP A 571 2.04 3.04 3.36
CA ASP A 571 1.85 1.60 3.27
C ASP A 571 0.87 1.16 4.38
N PHE A 572 -0.40 1.00 4.02
CA PHE A 572 -1.49 0.60 4.92
C PHE A 572 -1.32 -0.82 5.52
N GLY A 573 -0.15 -1.47 5.33
CA GLY A 573 0.12 -2.85 5.71
C GLY A 573 0.08 -3.09 7.23
N ASP A 574 0.88 -2.37 8.00
CA ASP A 574 1.10 -2.66 9.43
C ASP A 574 -0.10 -2.29 10.33
N GLU A 575 -0.81 -1.19 10.04
CA GLU A 575 -2.05 -0.85 10.74
C GLU A 575 -3.17 -1.85 10.45
N LYS A 576 -3.25 -2.35 9.22
CA LYS A 576 -4.19 -3.40 8.84
C LYS A 576 -4.04 -4.63 9.71
N GLU A 577 -2.81 -5.10 9.96
CA GLU A 577 -2.59 -6.32 10.74
C GLU A 577 -2.90 -6.17 12.22
N LYS A 578 -2.51 -5.05 12.82
CA LYS A 578 -2.91 -4.76 14.19
C LYS A 578 -4.44 -4.73 14.34
N GLN A 579 -5.15 -4.25 13.32
CA GLN A 579 -6.60 -4.28 13.28
C GLN A 579 -7.16 -5.68 13.00
N ILE A 580 -6.51 -6.47 12.13
CA ILE A 580 -6.92 -7.85 11.81
C ILE A 580 -6.53 -8.83 12.92
N SER A 581 -5.47 -8.57 13.70
CA SER A 581 -5.03 -9.46 14.79
C SER A 581 -6.02 -9.57 15.95
N GLY A 582 -7.00 -8.67 16.03
CA GLY A 582 -8.14 -8.80 16.92
C GLY A 582 -9.06 -9.94 16.47
N ASN A 583 -9.71 -10.65 17.40
CA ASN A 583 -10.71 -11.66 17.05
C ASN A 583 -12.03 -10.98 16.62
N ALA A 584 -12.07 -10.46 15.39
CA ALA A 584 -13.19 -9.69 14.84
C ALA A 584 -13.40 -10.00 13.35
N ILE A 585 -14.67 -9.88 12.90
CA ILE A 585 -15.05 -10.02 11.49
C ILE A 585 -14.42 -8.86 10.70
N VAL A 586 -13.77 -9.19 9.58
CA VAL A 586 -13.03 -8.22 8.80
C VAL A 586 -13.87 -7.67 7.65
N LEU A 587 -14.07 -6.35 7.62
CA LEU A 587 -14.71 -5.62 6.53
C LEU A 587 -13.65 -4.85 5.76
N MET A 588 -13.51 -5.07 4.44
CA MET A 588 -12.52 -4.36 3.63
C MET A 588 -12.87 -4.31 2.14
N THR A 589 -12.22 -3.38 1.44
CA THR A 589 -12.35 -3.33 -0.02
C THR A 589 -11.59 -4.50 -0.67
N LEU A 590 -12.00 -4.87 -1.88
CA LEU A 590 -11.31 -5.88 -2.70
C LEU A 590 -9.82 -5.55 -2.92
N HIS A 591 -9.50 -4.27 -3.14
CA HIS A 591 -8.10 -3.83 -3.28
C HIS A 591 -7.30 -4.06 -1.99
N SER A 592 -7.93 -3.79 -0.85
CA SER A 592 -7.32 -4.00 0.45
C SER A 592 -7.13 -5.48 0.79
N ALA A 593 -7.90 -6.36 0.19
CA ALA A 593 -7.84 -7.81 0.43
C ALA A 593 -6.68 -8.50 -0.31
N LYS A 594 -6.01 -7.82 -1.26
CA LYS A 594 -4.85 -8.39 -1.94
C LYS A 594 -3.74 -8.71 -0.93
N GLY A 595 -3.14 -9.89 -1.05
CA GLY A 595 -2.13 -10.41 -0.13
C GLY A 595 -2.70 -11.14 1.10
N LEU A 596 -3.98 -10.97 1.43
CA LEU A 596 -4.64 -11.62 2.55
C LEU A 596 -5.38 -12.90 2.13
N GLU A 597 -5.83 -13.70 3.11
CA GLU A 597 -6.64 -14.91 2.90
C GLU A 597 -7.47 -15.22 4.14
N PHE A 598 -8.68 -15.76 3.94
CA PHE A 598 -9.63 -16.03 4.99
C PHE A 598 -10.30 -17.40 4.77
N PRO A 599 -10.57 -18.17 5.82
CA PRO A 599 -11.35 -19.41 5.73
C PRO A 599 -12.70 -19.20 5.05
N GLU A 600 -13.42 -18.12 5.38
CA GLU A 600 -14.73 -17.81 4.82
C GLU A 600 -14.82 -16.36 4.31
N VAL A 601 -15.30 -16.19 3.07
CA VAL A 601 -15.41 -14.88 2.42
C VAL A 601 -16.84 -14.66 1.93
N PHE A 602 -17.39 -13.50 2.26
CA PHE A 602 -18.60 -12.93 1.67
C PHE A 602 -18.17 -11.80 0.70
N LEU A 603 -18.38 -12.03 -0.60
CA LEU A 603 -18.14 -11.03 -1.64
C LEU A 603 -19.47 -10.40 -2.00
N VAL A 604 -19.68 -9.14 -1.59
CA VAL A 604 -21.00 -8.51 -1.59
C VAL A 604 -21.18 -7.45 -2.67
N GLY A 605 -22.42 -7.25 -3.12
CA GLY A 605 -22.78 -6.21 -4.09
C GLY A 605 -22.31 -6.48 -5.50
N LEU A 606 -22.47 -7.70 -6.00
CA LEU A 606 -22.11 -8.07 -7.39
C LEU A 606 -23.15 -7.53 -8.38
N GLU A 607 -23.09 -6.25 -8.65
CA GLU A 607 -23.99 -5.54 -9.57
C GLU A 607 -23.22 -4.60 -10.51
N GLU A 608 -23.74 -4.46 -11.74
CA GLU A 608 -23.21 -3.52 -12.73
C GLU A 608 -23.26 -2.08 -12.18
N GLY A 609 -22.14 -1.38 -12.28
CA GLY A 609 -21.96 -0.04 -11.72
C GLY A 609 -21.31 -0.02 -10.34
N ILE A 610 -21.19 -1.18 -9.66
CA ILE A 610 -20.40 -1.39 -8.45
C ILE A 610 -19.24 -2.34 -8.74
N LEU A 611 -19.51 -3.56 -9.10
CA LEU A 611 -18.50 -4.54 -9.53
C LEU A 611 -19.00 -5.28 -10.80
N PRO A 612 -18.60 -4.83 -12.02
CA PRO A 612 -17.62 -3.77 -12.33
C PRO A 612 -18.10 -2.36 -11.97
N HIS A 613 -17.14 -1.48 -11.64
CA HIS A 613 -17.42 -0.08 -11.28
C HIS A 613 -17.99 0.72 -12.46
N HIS A 614 -18.89 1.69 -12.20
CA HIS A 614 -19.59 2.47 -13.23
C HIS A 614 -18.65 3.17 -14.24
N ARG A 615 -17.47 3.65 -13.80
CA ARG A 615 -16.46 4.25 -14.68
C ARG A 615 -15.90 3.22 -15.66
N SER A 616 -15.63 2.02 -15.18
CA SER A 616 -15.11 0.92 -16.00
C SER A 616 -16.17 0.41 -16.96
N VAL A 617 -17.45 0.37 -16.56
CA VAL A 617 -18.58 0.06 -17.45
C VAL A 617 -18.73 1.09 -18.56
N ALA A 618 -18.49 2.38 -18.30
CA ALA A 618 -18.52 3.43 -19.31
C ALA A 618 -17.35 3.34 -20.29
N ALA A 619 -16.15 3.03 -19.80
CA ALA A 619 -14.91 2.91 -20.60
C ALA A 619 -14.87 1.60 -21.41
N GLU A 620 -15.32 0.48 -20.84
CA GLU A 620 -15.19 -0.90 -21.38
C GLU A 620 -13.75 -1.36 -21.66
N GLY A 621 -13.56 -2.45 -22.39
CA GLY A 621 -12.23 -2.96 -22.75
C GLY A 621 -11.37 -3.30 -21.54
N GLU A 622 -10.14 -2.82 -21.50
CA GLU A 622 -9.15 -3.12 -20.46
C GLU A 622 -9.60 -2.71 -19.04
N ALA A 623 -10.45 -1.68 -18.93
CA ALA A 623 -11.02 -1.27 -17.64
C ALA A 623 -11.97 -2.34 -17.06
N ILE A 624 -12.66 -3.10 -17.90
CA ILE A 624 -13.47 -4.25 -17.46
C ILE A 624 -12.56 -5.43 -17.11
N ASP A 625 -11.47 -5.64 -17.85
CA ASP A 625 -10.51 -6.69 -17.54
C ASP A 625 -9.84 -6.47 -16.17
N GLU A 626 -9.54 -5.21 -15.80
CA GLU A 626 -9.05 -4.88 -14.46
C GLU A 626 -10.09 -5.16 -13.37
N GLU A 627 -11.34 -4.78 -13.55
CA GLU A 627 -12.44 -5.09 -12.61
C GLU A 627 -12.68 -6.61 -12.49
N ARG A 628 -12.47 -7.37 -13.58
CA ARG A 628 -12.55 -8.84 -13.55
C ARG A 628 -11.39 -9.44 -12.77
N ARG A 629 -10.15 -8.90 -12.90
CA ARG A 629 -9.02 -9.28 -12.04
C ARG A 629 -9.32 -8.97 -10.57
N LEU A 630 -9.96 -7.84 -10.30
CA LEU A 630 -10.35 -7.46 -8.94
C LEU A 630 -11.39 -8.44 -8.34
N CYS A 631 -12.38 -8.87 -9.13
CA CYS A 631 -13.32 -9.90 -8.74
C CYS A 631 -12.59 -11.26 -8.51
N TYR A 632 -11.69 -11.65 -9.40
CA TYR A 632 -10.83 -12.82 -9.28
C TYR A 632 -9.97 -12.76 -8.00
N VAL A 633 -9.39 -11.61 -7.68
CA VAL A 633 -8.67 -11.42 -6.41
C VAL A 633 -9.61 -11.70 -5.24
N GLY A 634 -10.83 -11.14 -5.23
CA GLY A 634 -11.81 -11.38 -4.16
C GLY A 634 -12.16 -12.86 -3.98
N ILE A 635 -12.44 -13.57 -5.07
CA ILE A 635 -12.73 -15.01 -5.07
C ILE A 635 -11.55 -15.80 -4.49
N THR A 636 -10.33 -15.50 -4.92
CA THR A 636 -9.13 -16.23 -4.50
C THR A 636 -8.63 -15.87 -3.10
N ARG A 637 -9.35 -15.00 -2.35
CA ARG A 637 -9.09 -14.77 -0.91
C ARG A 637 -9.70 -15.86 -0.05
N ALA A 638 -10.74 -16.54 -0.54
CA ALA A 638 -11.41 -17.61 0.19
C ALA A 638 -10.60 -18.91 0.19
N GLN A 639 -10.47 -19.53 1.35
CA GLN A 639 -9.82 -20.83 1.49
C GLN A 639 -10.83 -21.98 1.38
N GLU A 640 -11.95 -21.91 2.11
CA GLU A 640 -12.90 -23.01 2.29
C GLU A 640 -14.31 -22.68 1.82
N ARG A 641 -14.78 -21.47 2.11
CA ARG A 641 -16.15 -21.04 1.83
C ARG A 641 -16.19 -19.70 1.14
N LEU A 642 -17.02 -19.61 0.10
CA LEU A 642 -17.25 -18.38 -0.65
C LEU A 642 -18.74 -18.20 -0.87
N THR A 643 -19.24 -17.02 -0.49
CA THR A 643 -20.61 -16.58 -0.76
C THR A 643 -20.57 -15.27 -1.54
N LEU A 644 -21.19 -15.27 -2.71
CA LEU A 644 -21.36 -14.08 -3.55
C LEU A 644 -22.79 -13.57 -3.39
N THR A 645 -22.96 -12.25 -3.20
CA THR A 645 -24.30 -11.68 -3.00
C THR A 645 -24.58 -10.51 -3.92
N LEU A 646 -25.86 -10.29 -4.22
CA LEU A 646 -26.34 -9.12 -4.94
C LEU A 646 -27.74 -8.71 -4.46
N PRO A 647 -27.99 -7.41 -4.22
CA PRO A 647 -29.33 -6.89 -4.02
C PRO A 647 -30.01 -6.62 -5.37
N LEU A 648 -31.33 -6.82 -5.46
CA LEU A 648 -32.14 -6.54 -6.65
C LEU A 648 -32.54 -5.07 -6.77
N SER A 649 -32.51 -4.33 -5.67
CA SER A 649 -32.70 -2.88 -5.65
C SER A 649 -31.74 -2.21 -4.66
N ARG A 650 -31.45 -0.94 -4.88
CA ARG A 650 -30.60 -0.12 -4.00
C ARG A 650 -31.16 1.30 -3.89
N MET A 651 -31.10 1.85 -2.69
CA MET A 651 -31.50 3.25 -2.48
C MET A 651 -30.49 4.22 -3.12
N LYS A 652 -30.97 5.06 -4.04
CA LYS A 652 -30.20 6.18 -4.62
C LYS A 652 -31.02 7.47 -4.56
N TRP A 653 -30.48 8.49 -3.91
CA TRP A 653 -31.15 9.78 -3.76
C TRP A 653 -32.55 9.66 -3.12
N GLY A 654 -32.68 8.83 -2.09
CA GLY A 654 -33.93 8.60 -1.38
C GLY A 654 -35.00 7.79 -2.14
N ARG A 655 -34.66 7.20 -3.29
CA ARG A 655 -35.58 6.36 -4.10
C ARG A 655 -34.95 4.98 -4.38
N PRO A 656 -35.74 3.90 -4.29
CA PRO A 656 -35.27 2.58 -4.69
C PRO A 656 -35.06 2.54 -6.21
N ARG A 657 -33.96 1.95 -6.64
CA ARG A 657 -33.65 1.71 -8.06
C ARG A 657 -33.26 0.27 -8.24
N ASP A 658 -33.84 -0.37 -9.27
CA ASP A 658 -33.47 -1.71 -9.66
C ASP A 658 -31.99 -1.80 -10.04
N THR A 659 -31.30 -2.79 -9.53
CA THR A 659 -29.92 -3.10 -9.88
C THR A 659 -29.88 -3.99 -11.14
N ILE A 660 -28.72 -4.06 -11.76
CA ILE A 660 -28.43 -5.00 -12.84
C ILE A 660 -27.38 -5.97 -12.30
N PRO A 661 -27.65 -7.29 -12.31
CA PRO A 661 -26.66 -8.27 -11.89
C PRO A 661 -25.34 -8.11 -12.65
N SER A 662 -24.23 -8.25 -11.94
CA SER A 662 -22.89 -8.17 -12.51
C SER A 662 -22.72 -9.17 -13.66
N ARG A 663 -22.10 -8.72 -14.76
CA ARG A 663 -21.69 -9.61 -15.86
C ARG A 663 -20.79 -10.75 -15.40
N PHE A 664 -19.99 -10.52 -14.34
CA PHE A 664 -19.09 -11.52 -13.77
C PHE A 664 -19.84 -12.74 -13.21
N LEU A 665 -21.03 -12.57 -12.66
CA LEU A 665 -21.87 -13.69 -12.24
C LEU A 665 -22.25 -14.60 -13.42
N PHE A 666 -22.58 -14.01 -14.58
CA PHE A 666 -22.94 -14.79 -15.77
C PHE A 666 -21.71 -15.47 -16.39
N GLU A 667 -20.54 -14.82 -16.37
CA GLU A 667 -19.26 -15.37 -16.81
C GLU A 667 -18.90 -16.61 -15.95
N ILE A 668 -18.98 -16.50 -14.62
CA ILE A 668 -18.76 -17.58 -13.67
C ILE A 668 -19.70 -18.77 -13.92
N MET A 669 -20.98 -18.48 -14.24
CA MET A 669 -22.00 -19.52 -14.52
C MET A 669 -21.89 -20.12 -15.93
N GLY A 670 -20.96 -19.68 -16.77
CA GLY A 670 -20.83 -20.11 -18.16
C GLY A 670 -21.93 -19.58 -19.10
N LYS A 671 -22.59 -18.46 -18.74
CA LYS A 671 -23.68 -17.85 -19.49
C LYS A 671 -23.25 -16.54 -20.16
N ALA A 672 -22.17 -16.58 -20.94
CA ALA A 672 -21.52 -15.39 -21.54
C ALA A 672 -22.49 -14.53 -22.42
N GLU A 673 -23.44 -15.13 -23.10
CA GLU A 673 -24.44 -14.39 -23.89
C GLU A 673 -25.32 -13.49 -23.01
N HIS A 674 -25.69 -13.97 -21.80
CA HIS A 674 -26.42 -13.17 -20.82
C HIS A 674 -25.52 -12.05 -20.27
N ALA A 675 -24.22 -12.30 -20.01
CA ALA A 675 -23.26 -11.28 -19.60
C ALA A 675 -23.25 -10.11 -20.59
N ALA A 676 -23.11 -10.38 -21.89
CA ALA A 676 -23.11 -9.34 -22.93
C ALA A 676 -24.41 -8.52 -22.98
N LYS A 677 -25.58 -9.18 -22.81
CA LYS A 677 -26.88 -8.51 -22.77
C LYS A 677 -27.02 -7.55 -21.60
N TYR A 678 -26.64 -8.00 -20.39
CA TYR A 678 -26.72 -7.19 -19.17
C TYR A 678 -25.69 -6.08 -19.17
N ALA A 679 -24.48 -6.31 -19.67
CA ALA A 679 -23.46 -5.30 -19.87
C ALA A 679 -23.96 -4.14 -20.76
N LYS A 680 -24.58 -4.47 -21.92
CA LYS A 680 -25.16 -3.46 -22.81
C LYS A 680 -26.29 -2.67 -22.14
N ARG A 681 -27.13 -3.32 -21.34
CA ARG A 681 -28.19 -2.65 -20.56
C ARG A 681 -27.59 -1.69 -19.55
N ALA A 682 -26.58 -2.10 -18.79
CA ALA A 682 -25.91 -1.30 -17.78
C ALA A 682 -25.23 -0.07 -18.39
N LYS A 683 -24.48 -0.26 -19.49
CA LYS A 683 -23.83 0.86 -20.20
C LYS A 683 -24.83 1.92 -20.65
N ASN A 684 -25.95 1.53 -21.25
CA ASN A 684 -26.98 2.47 -21.67
C ASN A 684 -27.59 3.24 -20.49
N GLN A 685 -27.81 2.56 -19.35
CA GLN A 685 -28.33 3.19 -18.15
C GLN A 685 -27.34 4.17 -17.52
N ILE A 686 -26.05 3.85 -17.48
CA ILE A 686 -24.99 4.67 -16.91
C ILE A 686 -24.67 5.87 -17.80
N THR A 687 -24.65 5.69 -19.14
CA THR A 687 -24.29 6.75 -20.11
C THR A 687 -25.47 7.63 -20.51
N GLY A 688 -26.66 7.39 -19.98
CA GLY A 688 -27.86 8.17 -20.28
C GLY A 688 -28.44 7.97 -21.68
N ARG A 689 -27.95 6.98 -22.44
CA ARG A 689 -28.48 6.65 -23.79
C ARG A 689 -29.80 5.90 -23.64
N PRO A 690 -30.92 6.37 -24.24
CA PRO A 690 -32.19 5.70 -24.11
C PRO A 690 -32.15 4.31 -24.75
N TRP A 691 -32.64 3.29 -24.03
CA TRP A 691 -32.85 1.94 -24.57
C TRP A 691 -33.95 2.01 -25.63
N LYS A 692 -33.66 1.74 -26.89
CA LYS A 692 -34.68 1.45 -27.89
C LYS A 692 -35.35 0.13 -27.49
N LYS A 693 -36.57 0.18 -26.91
CA LYS A 693 -37.39 -1.02 -26.70
C LYS A 693 -37.46 -1.75 -28.03
N ALA A 694 -36.99 -3.00 -28.08
CA ALA A 694 -37.22 -3.84 -29.25
C ALA A 694 -38.72 -3.89 -29.48
N ARG A 695 -39.20 -3.32 -30.59
CA ARG A 695 -40.58 -3.49 -31.03
C ARG A 695 -40.81 -5.01 -31.15
N LYS A 696 -41.69 -5.55 -30.34
CA LYS A 696 -42.29 -6.85 -30.60
C LYS A 696 -42.95 -6.71 -31.98
N LYS A 697 -42.37 -7.33 -33.00
CA LYS A 697 -43.11 -7.64 -34.21
C LYS A 697 -44.18 -8.66 -33.80
N GLY A 698 -45.42 -8.23 -33.87
CA GLY A 698 -46.58 -9.07 -33.75
C GLY A 698 -46.67 -10.08 -34.89
#